data_b93b0e6337404b6921594ad16b05f35a
#
_entry.id   b93b0e6337404b6921594ad16b05f35a
#
_cell.length_a   1.000
_cell.length_b   1.000
_cell.length_c   1.000
_cell.angle_alpha   90.00
_cell.angle_beta   90.00
_cell.angle_gamma   90.00
#
_symmetry.space_group_name_H-M   'P 1'
#
loop_
_entity.id
_entity.type
_entity.pdbx_description
1 polymer ?
#
loop_
_entity_poly.entity_id
_entity_poly.type
_entity_poly.pdbx_seq_one_letter_code
_entity_poly.pdbx_strand_id
1 'polypeptide(L)'
;MKGNELRQAYLQFFESKGHLKLDSFSLIPENDPSLLLIGAGMAPLKPFFTGKLVPPCHRITTSQKCMRTGDLENVGRTARHHTFFEMLGNFSFGDYFKKEAIHWAWEFLTEVIKLDKNRLYVTVYPDDQEAYDTWHNDCGVEESHITRLEDNFWEIGEGPCGPDSEIFFDQGPEHGCDDPNCAPGCDCDRYLEIWNLVFTQFNKMPDGSYEPLQHKNIDTGAGLERLASVLQGCKTNFETDLIFPIIEATAKCAGVTYNENPNTDVSLKVIADHARAVTALISDGVLPSNEGRGYVLRRILRRAVRHGRLLGIEGIFLTPLIDVVVDILGPGIKSIAEKQDFVKRVVQNEEERFNQTLEQGLELLNSLIDTLAAEKATVVPGTEVFKLYDTYGFPWELTEEIASERGFTIDHEGFEAAMKEQRERAREARIKEDAKVATPDITFLKDEELLEDEAVTASSVLMIGKGSERLQTAADGDEITVIVRTTPFHAEGGGQLGDTGFIVGPMGKVEVHNTKRLPEGTVYHIGTVVEGSISEGDDVALEVDTNRRAAMARNHTATHLLHAALKKVLGEHVNQAGSLVTPDYLRFDFTHFSPVTQEELDQIEALVNEEILKATDLAIAEMSMDEAKAKGAMALFGDKYGDVVRVVEVPGFSVELCGGSHVGNTAFISSFRLTSEAGIGSGVRRIEAITGRAALDAAKHDRLTIERMAGELKTKAPQVEERLHQVLAEAKETAKELEQIRKEVSAAGAADIIAGKVMIGDVAFVAAAVKASSIDELRDLADMGLDKLAGSGVVLVGAAMGDDKVNFVCKVSKDVVAKGAKAGNIVKAAAQVAGGNGGGRPDMAQAGGKEPAKLMQALKAGGDELTSILQ
;
A
#
# COMPACT_ATOMS: atom_id res chain seq x y z
N MET A 1 41.50 -3.83 -5.01
CA MET A 1 40.57 -3.68 -6.17
C MET A 1 39.23 -3.24 -5.63
N LYS A 2 38.58 -2.24 -6.26
CA LYS A 2 37.24 -1.80 -5.87
C LYS A 2 36.16 -2.79 -6.35
N GLY A 3 35.02 -2.83 -5.69
CA GLY A 3 33.94 -3.77 -6.04
C GLY A 3 33.43 -3.60 -7.48
N ASN A 4 33.27 -2.37 -7.96
CA ASN A 4 32.90 -2.11 -9.36
C ASN A 4 33.96 -2.57 -10.37
N GLU A 5 35.26 -2.46 -10.02
CA GLU A 5 36.37 -2.96 -10.84
C GLU A 5 36.35 -4.49 -10.87
N LEU A 6 36.07 -5.12 -9.72
CA LEU A 6 36.00 -6.58 -9.60
C LEU A 6 34.85 -7.13 -10.45
N ARG A 7 33.63 -6.52 -10.36
CA ARG A 7 32.51 -6.90 -11.21
C ARG A 7 32.88 -6.84 -12.71
N GLN A 8 33.49 -5.75 -13.11
CA GLN A 8 33.91 -5.56 -14.51
C GLN A 8 34.98 -6.56 -14.92
N ALA A 9 35.97 -6.83 -14.06
CA ALA A 9 37.04 -7.80 -14.33
C ALA A 9 36.44 -9.21 -14.52
N TYR A 10 35.46 -9.61 -13.68
CA TYR A 10 34.79 -10.90 -13.80
C TYR A 10 34.05 -11.05 -15.14
N LEU A 11 33.23 -10.09 -15.46
CA LEU A 11 32.45 -10.12 -16.71
C LEU A 11 33.35 -10.12 -17.94
N GLN A 12 34.40 -9.29 -17.96
CA GLN A 12 35.37 -9.26 -19.08
C GLN A 12 36.16 -10.56 -19.19
N PHE A 13 36.52 -11.18 -18.07
CA PHE A 13 37.21 -12.46 -18.07
C PHE A 13 36.35 -13.53 -18.75
N PHE A 14 35.08 -13.65 -18.37
CA PHE A 14 34.20 -14.64 -19.00
C PHE A 14 33.79 -14.29 -20.42
N GLU A 15 33.68 -13.01 -20.79
CA GLU A 15 33.57 -12.59 -22.19
C GLU A 15 34.74 -13.07 -23.01
N SER A 16 35.98 -13.01 -22.45
CA SER A 16 37.17 -13.53 -23.12
C SER A 16 37.17 -15.06 -23.30
N LYS A 17 36.42 -15.80 -22.48
CA LYS A 17 36.13 -17.23 -22.61
C LYS A 17 34.96 -17.56 -23.51
N GLY A 18 34.42 -16.57 -24.22
CA GLY A 18 33.30 -16.72 -25.17
C GLY A 18 31.90 -16.68 -24.57
N HIS A 19 31.74 -16.16 -23.37
CA HIS A 19 30.44 -15.99 -22.75
C HIS A 19 29.71 -14.72 -23.26
N LEU A 20 28.44 -14.82 -23.50
CA LEU A 20 27.56 -13.67 -23.74
C LEU A 20 27.29 -12.99 -22.40
N LYS A 21 27.70 -11.74 -22.26
CA LYS A 21 27.36 -10.94 -21.10
C LYS A 21 25.91 -10.49 -21.18
N LEU A 22 25.12 -10.78 -20.17
CA LEU A 22 23.76 -10.26 -19.99
C LEU A 22 23.73 -9.27 -18.83
N ASP A 23 22.84 -8.30 -18.95
CA ASP A 23 22.51 -7.39 -17.84
C ASP A 23 21.79 -8.17 -16.71
N SER A 24 21.81 -7.64 -15.48
CA SER A 24 21.10 -8.23 -14.36
C SER A 24 19.59 -8.28 -14.64
N PHE A 25 19.00 -9.44 -14.47
CA PHE A 25 17.53 -9.60 -14.50
C PHE A 25 16.86 -8.88 -13.33
N SER A 26 15.54 -8.70 -13.46
CA SER A 26 14.71 -8.20 -12.36
C SER A 26 14.75 -9.14 -11.15
N LEU A 27 14.62 -8.58 -9.95
CA LEU A 27 14.37 -9.36 -8.72
C LEU A 27 13.01 -10.05 -8.71
N ILE A 28 12.09 -9.62 -9.59
CA ILE A 28 10.77 -10.23 -9.76
C ILE A 28 10.91 -11.40 -10.73
N PRO A 29 10.67 -12.66 -10.30
CA PRO A 29 10.75 -13.81 -11.20
C PRO A 29 9.66 -13.73 -12.28
N GLU A 30 10.04 -14.02 -13.51
CA GLU A 30 9.14 -14.17 -14.64
C GLU A 30 8.69 -15.63 -14.77
N ASN A 31 7.39 -15.89 -14.77
CA ASN A 31 6.79 -17.22 -15.02
C ASN A 31 7.28 -18.33 -14.05
N ASP A 32 7.72 -17.99 -12.83
CA ASP A 32 8.04 -18.96 -11.78
C ASP A 32 7.28 -18.65 -10.48
N PRO A 33 6.10 -19.25 -10.26
CA PRO A 33 5.28 -19.00 -9.08
C PRO A 33 5.88 -19.63 -7.80
N SER A 34 6.89 -20.48 -7.92
CA SER A 34 7.58 -21.09 -6.78
C SER A 34 8.50 -20.11 -6.05
N LEU A 35 8.92 -19.04 -6.71
CA LEU A 35 9.83 -18.03 -6.19
C LEU A 35 9.12 -16.71 -5.91
N LEU A 36 9.29 -16.18 -4.72
CA LEU A 36 8.81 -14.83 -4.40
C LEU A 36 9.73 -13.77 -5.00
N LEU A 37 11.05 -13.95 -4.86
CA LEU A 37 12.10 -13.06 -5.35
C LEU A 37 13.28 -13.89 -5.88
N ILE A 38 14.06 -13.33 -6.79
CA ILE A 38 15.26 -13.96 -7.32
C ILE A 38 16.36 -13.99 -6.24
N GLY A 39 16.73 -15.18 -5.80
CA GLY A 39 17.76 -15.41 -4.76
C GLY A 39 19.04 -16.06 -5.25
N ALA A 40 19.16 -16.37 -6.56
CA ALA A 40 20.34 -17.00 -7.17
C ALA A 40 20.50 -16.56 -8.64
N GLY A 41 21.74 -16.60 -9.14
CA GLY A 41 22.08 -16.19 -10.50
C GLY A 41 21.39 -17.02 -11.59
N MET A 42 21.17 -18.32 -11.32
CA MET A 42 20.56 -19.24 -12.27
C MET A 42 19.04 -19.12 -12.35
N ALA A 43 18.37 -18.57 -11.33
CA ALA A 43 16.93 -18.57 -11.26
C ALA A 43 16.22 -17.97 -12.50
N PRO A 44 16.65 -16.83 -13.06
CA PRO A 44 16.08 -16.30 -14.29
C PRO A 44 16.41 -17.16 -15.54
N LEU A 45 17.44 -17.99 -15.46
CA LEU A 45 17.93 -18.82 -16.57
C LEU A 45 17.41 -20.26 -16.50
N LYS A 46 16.62 -20.61 -15.49
CA LYS A 46 16.03 -21.95 -15.25
C LYS A 46 15.40 -22.60 -16.52
N PRO A 47 14.67 -21.87 -17.40
CA PRO A 47 14.12 -22.43 -18.61
C PRO A 47 15.17 -22.95 -19.61
N PHE A 48 16.39 -22.37 -19.61
CA PHE A 48 17.50 -22.82 -20.46
C PHE A 48 18.13 -24.10 -19.91
N PHE A 49 18.27 -24.20 -18.58
CA PHE A 49 18.78 -25.43 -17.93
C PHE A 49 17.88 -26.64 -18.18
N THR A 50 16.58 -26.44 -18.19
CA THR A 50 15.59 -27.50 -18.40
C THR A 50 15.31 -27.78 -19.89
N GLY A 51 15.89 -27.02 -20.81
CA GLY A 51 15.66 -27.16 -22.26
C GLY A 51 14.27 -26.68 -22.72
N LYS A 52 13.49 -26.01 -21.85
CA LYS A 52 12.18 -25.42 -22.22
C LYS A 52 12.35 -24.27 -23.21
N LEU A 53 13.44 -23.54 -23.11
CA LEU A 53 13.80 -22.45 -24.02
C LEU A 53 15.22 -22.67 -24.54
N VAL A 54 15.46 -22.20 -25.77
CA VAL A 54 16.82 -22.18 -26.34
C VAL A 54 17.56 -20.95 -25.84
N PRO A 55 18.74 -21.10 -25.21
CA PRO A 55 19.50 -19.95 -24.74
C PRO A 55 20.03 -19.10 -25.94
N PRO A 56 20.16 -17.78 -25.76
CA PRO A 56 20.72 -16.90 -26.82
C PRO A 56 22.19 -17.20 -27.12
N CYS A 57 22.88 -17.81 -26.17
CA CYS A 57 24.25 -18.34 -26.33
C CYS A 57 24.42 -19.50 -25.34
N HIS A 58 25.20 -20.53 -25.72
CA HIS A 58 25.49 -21.65 -24.81
C HIS A 58 26.38 -21.31 -23.63
N ARG A 59 27.02 -20.14 -23.66
CA ARG A 59 27.80 -19.57 -22.53
C ARG A 59 27.24 -18.20 -22.18
N ILE A 60 26.84 -18.01 -20.94
CA ILE A 60 26.32 -16.74 -20.43
C ILE A 60 27.11 -16.34 -19.19
N THR A 61 27.31 -15.03 -19.00
CA THR A 61 27.83 -14.47 -17.74
C THR A 61 26.99 -13.27 -17.33
N THR A 62 26.74 -13.15 -16.02
CA THR A 62 26.00 -12.03 -15.45
C THR A 62 26.54 -11.62 -14.08
N SER A 63 26.23 -10.39 -13.65
CA SER A 63 26.24 -9.99 -12.25
C SER A 63 24.79 -9.80 -11.83
N GLN A 64 24.20 -10.84 -11.23
CA GLN A 64 22.77 -10.90 -10.92
C GLN A 64 22.46 -10.29 -9.56
N LYS A 65 21.50 -9.37 -9.50
CA LYS A 65 20.88 -8.94 -8.27
C LYS A 65 20.18 -10.13 -7.59
N CYS A 66 20.48 -10.35 -6.33
CA CYS A 66 19.88 -11.41 -5.53
C CYS A 66 19.28 -10.87 -4.24
N MET A 67 18.15 -11.45 -3.85
CA MET A 67 17.44 -11.10 -2.63
C MET A 67 17.17 -12.36 -1.81
N ARG A 68 17.70 -12.40 -0.58
CA ARG A 68 17.45 -13.48 0.39
C ARG A 68 16.94 -12.90 1.69
N THR A 69 15.78 -13.35 2.14
CA THR A 69 15.09 -12.80 3.31
C THR A 69 15.01 -13.79 4.47
N GLY A 70 15.47 -15.04 4.29
CA GLY A 70 15.52 -16.05 5.36
C GLY A 70 16.46 -15.65 6.51
N ASP A 71 17.55 -14.94 6.19
CA ASP A 71 18.59 -14.55 7.14
C ASP A 71 18.49 -13.10 7.63
N LEU A 72 17.32 -12.49 7.50
CA LEU A 72 17.11 -11.07 7.81
C LEU A 72 17.59 -10.68 9.22
N GLU A 73 17.42 -11.58 10.19
CA GLU A 73 17.77 -11.37 11.59
C GLU A 73 19.29 -11.43 11.83
N ASN A 74 20.02 -12.14 10.97
CA ASN A 74 21.46 -12.26 11.00
C ASN A 74 22.18 -11.04 10.39
N VAL A 75 21.45 -10.22 9.61
CA VAL A 75 22.01 -9.00 9.00
C VAL A 75 22.50 -8.02 10.07
N GLY A 76 23.75 -7.59 9.94
CA GLY A 76 24.43 -6.71 10.88
C GLY A 76 25.04 -7.42 12.09
N ARG A 77 24.64 -8.66 12.39
CA ARG A 77 25.16 -9.47 13.52
C ARG A 77 26.30 -10.41 13.08
N THR A 78 26.24 -10.91 11.87
CA THR A 78 27.30 -11.72 11.26
C THR A 78 28.14 -10.91 10.27
N ALA A 79 29.28 -11.41 9.91
CA ALA A 79 30.19 -10.74 8.97
C ALA A 79 29.74 -10.81 7.50
N ARG A 80 28.89 -11.79 7.14
CA ARG A 80 28.67 -12.26 5.76
C ARG A 80 27.21 -12.26 5.26
N HIS A 81 26.20 -12.11 6.13
CA HIS A 81 24.80 -12.20 5.73
C HIS A 81 24.26 -10.84 5.27
N HIS A 82 23.58 -10.86 4.13
CA HIS A 82 22.96 -9.71 3.48
C HIS A 82 21.55 -10.08 3.00
N THR A 83 20.64 -9.09 3.01
CA THR A 83 19.36 -9.21 2.32
C THR A 83 19.54 -9.09 0.82
N PHE A 84 20.31 -8.11 0.38
CA PHE A 84 20.62 -7.84 -1.02
C PHE A 84 22.12 -8.03 -1.27
N PHE A 85 22.45 -8.77 -2.33
CA PHE A 85 23.83 -8.94 -2.78
C PHE A 85 23.88 -9.15 -4.30
N GLU A 86 25.08 -9.03 -4.88
CA GLU A 86 25.30 -9.34 -6.28
C GLU A 86 25.99 -10.70 -6.41
N MET A 87 25.42 -11.57 -7.22
CA MET A 87 25.98 -12.88 -7.55
C MET A 87 26.59 -12.83 -8.93
N LEU A 88 27.91 -12.97 -9.00
CA LEU A 88 28.66 -13.11 -10.24
C LEU A 88 28.53 -14.56 -10.72
N GLY A 89 28.00 -14.75 -11.92
CA GLY A 89 27.73 -16.08 -12.45
C GLY A 89 28.30 -16.30 -13.87
N ASN A 90 28.81 -17.50 -14.10
CA ASN A 90 29.08 -18.01 -15.43
C ASN A 90 28.35 -19.33 -15.63
N PHE A 91 27.68 -19.45 -16.74
CA PHE A 91 26.72 -20.52 -17.04
C PHE A 91 27.08 -21.21 -18.35
N SER A 92 26.88 -22.53 -18.36
CA SER A 92 27.03 -23.36 -19.58
C SER A 92 25.76 -24.17 -19.81
N PHE A 93 25.26 -24.12 -21.01
CA PHE A 93 24.09 -24.89 -21.46
C PHE A 93 24.51 -25.95 -22.48
N GLY A 94 25.04 -27.06 -21.92
CA GLY A 94 25.52 -28.19 -22.75
C GLY A 94 26.78 -27.94 -23.56
N ASP A 95 27.60 -26.96 -23.20
CA ASP A 95 28.86 -26.64 -23.91
C ASP A 95 30.08 -27.12 -23.13
N TYR A 96 30.42 -26.48 -22.01
CA TYR A 96 31.52 -26.94 -21.14
C TYR A 96 30.97 -27.47 -19.81
N PHE A 97 31.86 -28.22 -19.07
CA PHE A 97 31.45 -28.82 -17.80
C PHE A 97 32.50 -28.61 -16.70
N LYS A 98 32.62 -29.53 -15.75
CA LYS A 98 33.44 -29.40 -14.53
C LYS A 98 34.86 -28.91 -14.77
N LYS A 99 35.57 -29.53 -15.71
CA LYS A 99 36.98 -29.26 -15.93
C LYS A 99 37.22 -27.80 -16.31
N GLU A 100 36.53 -27.28 -17.29
CA GLU A 100 36.65 -25.89 -17.70
C GLU A 100 36.19 -24.94 -16.60
N ALA A 101 35.07 -25.23 -15.94
CA ALA A 101 34.54 -24.40 -14.87
C ALA A 101 35.55 -24.25 -13.72
N ILE A 102 36.12 -25.34 -13.27
CA ILE A 102 37.17 -25.38 -12.21
C ILE A 102 38.42 -24.62 -12.64
N HIS A 103 38.91 -24.89 -13.86
CA HIS A 103 40.12 -24.21 -14.35
C HIS A 103 39.91 -22.69 -14.47
N TRP A 104 38.81 -22.24 -15.02
CA TRP A 104 38.53 -20.80 -15.16
C TRP A 104 38.28 -20.12 -13.81
N ALA A 105 37.65 -20.79 -12.86
CA ALA A 105 37.51 -20.25 -11.51
C ALA A 105 38.86 -20.09 -10.85
N TRP A 106 39.75 -21.12 -10.94
CA TRP A 106 41.10 -21.06 -10.38
C TRP A 106 41.95 -19.99 -11.08
N GLU A 107 41.91 -19.92 -12.42
CA GLU A 107 42.62 -18.89 -13.20
C GLU A 107 42.17 -17.48 -12.79
N PHE A 108 40.84 -17.26 -12.67
CA PHE A 108 40.32 -15.96 -12.27
C PHE A 108 40.82 -15.56 -10.87
N LEU A 109 40.69 -16.46 -9.90
CA LEU A 109 41.08 -16.17 -8.52
C LEU A 109 42.60 -15.96 -8.35
N THR A 110 43.43 -16.77 -9.03
CA THR A 110 44.90 -16.81 -8.79
C THR A 110 45.68 -15.93 -9.75
N GLU A 111 45.24 -15.75 -10.99
CA GLU A 111 46.00 -15.01 -12.02
C GLU A 111 45.38 -13.63 -12.32
N VAL A 112 44.07 -13.51 -12.30
CA VAL A 112 43.39 -12.22 -12.59
C VAL A 112 43.30 -11.35 -11.35
N ILE A 113 42.66 -11.84 -10.27
CA ILE A 113 42.53 -11.07 -9.03
C ILE A 113 43.60 -11.35 -8.00
N LYS A 114 44.47 -12.35 -8.27
CA LYS A 114 45.72 -12.64 -7.56
C LYS A 114 45.57 -12.92 -6.08
N LEU A 115 44.58 -13.73 -5.69
CA LEU A 115 44.49 -14.25 -4.34
C LEU A 115 45.62 -15.22 -4.02
N ASP A 116 46.05 -15.27 -2.77
CA ASP A 116 47.06 -16.19 -2.31
C ASP A 116 46.56 -17.63 -2.35
N LYS A 117 47.20 -18.47 -3.21
CA LYS A 117 46.84 -19.88 -3.42
C LYS A 117 46.87 -20.69 -2.12
N ASN A 118 47.72 -20.34 -1.16
CA ASN A 118 47.88 -21.02 0.12
C ASN A 118 46.73 -20.72 1.09
N ARG A 119 45.88 -19.75 0.77
CA ARG A 119 44.69 -19.39 1.55
C ARG A 119 43.39 -19.86 0.90
N LEU A 120 43.47 -20.53 -0.27
CA LEU A 120 42.32 -21.08 -0.97
C LEU A 120 42.13 -22.56 -0.59
N TYR A 121 40.92 -22.87 -0.18
CA TYR A 121 40.44 -24.21 0.15
C TYR A 121 39.24 -24.53 -0.72
N VAL A 122 39.03 -25.80 -1.03
CA VAL A 122 37.89 -26.24 -1.86
C VAL A 122 37.17 -27.40 -1.18
N THR A 123 35.88 -27.49 -1.41
CA THR A 123 35.08 -28.64 -1.02
C THR A 123 34.56 -29.35 -2.25
N VAL A 124 34.33 -30.63 -2.16
CA VAL A 124 33.75 -31.46 -3.21
C VAL A 124 32.76 -32.47 -2.65
N TYR A 125 31.74 -32.82 -3.42
CA TYR A 125 30.83 -33.90 -3.07
C TYR A 125 31.63 -35.24 -2.94
N PRO A 126 31.35 -36.10 -1.94
CA PRO A 126 32.17 -37.29 -1.66
C PRO A 126 32.40 -38.20 -2.85
N ASP A 127 31.37 -38.42 -3.68
CA ASP A 127 31.42 -39.28 -4.85
C ASP A 127 31.91 -38.56 -6.13
N ASP A 128 32.20 -37.27 -6.07
CA ASP A 128 32.67 -36.51 -7.25
C ASP A 128 34.19 -36.55 -7.42
N GLN A 129 34.67 -37.72 -7.87
CA GLN A 129 36.10 -37.93 -8.09
C GLN A 129 36.64 -37.05 -9.25
N GLU A 130 35.79 -36.73 -10.26
CA GLU A 130 36.20 -35.88 -11.38
C GLU A 130 36.56 -34.47 -10.92
N ALA A 131 35.75 -33.88 -10.05
CA ALA A 131 36.05 -32.57 -9.46
C ALA A 131 37.29 -32.61 -8.59
N TYR A 132 37.40 -33.65 -7.74
CA TYR A 132 38.60 -33.85 -6.89
C TYR A 132 39.86 -33.90 -7.72
N ASP A 133 39.89 -34.76 -8.76
CA ASP A 133 41.07 -34.95 -9.61
C ASP A 133 41.44 -33.67 -10.38
N THR A 134 40.46 -32.91 -10.82
CA THR A 134 40.66 -31.62 -11.50
C THR A 134 41.28 -30.58 -10.54
N TRP A 135 40.80 -30.49 -9.31
CA TRP A 135 41.39 -29.60 -8.30
C TRP A 135 42.83 -30.02 -7.96
N HIS A 136 43.02 -31.30 -7.62
CA HIS A 136 44.27 -31.78 -7.12
C HIS A 136 45.37 -31.89 -8.23
N ASN A 137 45.03 -32.59 -9.32
CA ASN A 137 46.01 -32.93 -10.36
C ASN A 137 46.20 -31.81 -11.38
N ASP A 138 45.09 -31.16 -11.83
CA ASP A 138 45.17 -30.17 -12.91
C ASP A 138 45.42 -28.76 -12.36
N CYS A 139 44.77 -28.35 -11.26
CA CYS A 139 44.94 -27.03 -10.64
C CYS A 139 46.09 -26.99 -9.60
N GLY A 140 46.55 -28.16 -9.13
CA GLY A 140 47.66 -28.28 -8.17
C GLY A 140 47.27 -27.85 -6.74
N VAL A 141 45.99 -27.98 -6.37
CA VAL A 141 45.52 -27.73 -5.00
C VAL A 141 46.05 -28.87 -4.10
N GLU A 142 46.68 -28.55 -2.97
CA GLU A 142 47.18 -29.54 -2.02
C GLU A 142 46.01 -30.36 -1.44
N GLU A 143 46.24 -31.66 -1.19
CA GLU A 143 45.22 -32.55 -0.63
C GLU A 143 44.69 -32.03 0.72
N SER A 144 45.51 -31.38 1.53
CA SER A 144 45.13 -30.73 2.81
C SER A 144 44.18 -29.56 2.66
N HIS A 145 44.04 -29.04 1.44
CA HIS A 145 43.12 -27.93 1.11
C HIS A 145 41.84 -28.41 0.42
N ILE A 146 41.62 -29.73 0.29
CA ILE A 146 40.43 -30.30 -0.34
C ILE A 146 39.64 -31.08 0.73
N THR A 147 38.40 -30.66 0.98
CA THR A 147 37.51 -31.33 1.94
C THR A 147 36.32 -31.97 1.19
N ARG A 148 35.98 -33.19 1.57
CA ARG A 148 34.80 -33.89 1.03
C ARG A 148 33.61 -33.69 1.97
N LEU A 149 32.53 -33.10 1.47
CA LEU A 149 31.33 -32.79 2.26
C LEU A 149 30.07 -33.34 1.56
N GLU A 150 29.23 -34.03 2.31
CA GLU A 150 27.90 -34.51 1.84
C GLU A 150 26.99 -33.35 1.42
N ASP A 151 27.18 -32.18 2.04
CA ASP A 151 26.40 -30.97 1.77
C ASP A 151 26.72 -30.32 0.41
N ASN A 152 27.80 -30.78 -0.29
CA ASN A 152 28.14 -30.31 -1.64
C ASN A 152 27.23 -30.95 -2.73
N PHE A 153 25.93 -30.88 -2.49
CA PHE A 153 24.90 -31.20 -3.49
C PHE A 153 23.84 -30.10 -3.50
N TRP A 154 23.89 -29.28 -4.53
CA TRP A 154 23.03 -28.10 -4.63
C TRP A 154 21.66 -28.43 -5.22
N GLU A 155 20.60 -28.01 -4.54
CA GLU A 155 19.23 -28.08 -5.01
C GLU A 155 18.39 -26.91 -4.45
N ILE A 156 17.40 -26.46 -5.21
CA ILE A 156 16.44 -25.46 -4.76
C ILE A 156 15.03 -25.86 -5.23
N GLY A 157 14.24 -26.44 -4.32
CA GLY A 157 12.91 -26.93 -4.63
C GLY A 157 12.92 -27.95 -5.77
N GLU A 158 11.97 -27.82 -6.70
CA GLU A 158 11.90 -28.61 -7.94
C GLU A 158 12.74 -27.96 -9.03
N GLY A 159 13.46 -28.79 -9.82
CA GLY A 159 14.22 -28.29 -10.96
C GLY A 159 15.66 -28.76 -11.04
N PRO A 160 16.51 -28.05 -11.82
CA PRO A 160 17.91 -28.41 -12.06
C PRO A 160 18.74 -28.44 -10.76
N CYS A 161 19.49 -29.52 -10.56
CA CYS A 161 20.32 -29.76 -9.39
C CYS A 161 21.53 -30.64 -9.70
N GLY A 162 22.44 -30.75 -8.76
CA GLY A 162 23.61 -31.64 -8.89
C GLY A 162 24.68 -31.40 -7.83
N PRO A 163 25.74 -32.23 -7.83
CA PRO A 163 26.87 -32.01 -6.96
C PRO A 163 27.52 -30.66 -7.26
N ASP A 164 28.16 -30.10 -6.26
CA ASP A 164 28.84 -28.83 -6.38
C ASP A 164 30.22 -28.86 -5.71
N SER A 165 30.97 -27.81 -5.96
CA SER A 165 32.27 -27.58 -5.37
C SER A 165 32.41 -26.13 -4.97
N GLU A 166 32.63 -25.89 -3.70
CA GLU A 166 32.74 -24.55 -3.15
C GLU A 166 34.22 -24.17 -2.95
N ILE A 167 34.52 -22.90 -3.17
CA ILE A 167 35.83 -22.32 -2.96
C ILE A 167 35.79 -21.40 -1.76
N PHE A 168 36.65 -21.65 -0.79
CA PHE A 168 36.74 -20.89 0.45
C PHE A 168 38.07 -20.13 0.53
N PHE A 169 38.06 -19.01 1.20
CA PHE A 169 39.23 -18.25 1.54
C PHE A 169 39.46 -18.30 3.05
N ASP A 170 40.64 -18.76 3.48
CA ASP A 170 41.04 -18.75 4.91
C ASP A 170 41.37 -17.32 5.33
N GLN A 171 40.50 -16.70 6.11
CA GLN A 171 40.69 -15.34 6.62
C GLN A 171 41.75 -15.27 7.74
N GLY A 172 42.09 -16.41 8.32
CA GLY A 172 43.05 -16.55 9.40
C GLY A 172 42.42 -17.11 10.70
N PRO A 173 43.24 -17.67 11.57
CA PRO A 173 42.79 -18.31 12.81
C PRO A 173 42.07 -17.34 13.76
N GLU A 174 42.35 -16.04 13.65
CA GLU A 174 41.70 -14.98 14.43
C GLU A 174 40.19 -14.82 14.13
N HIS A 175 39.73 -15.37 13.00
CA HIS A 175 38.31 -15.41 12.59
C HIS A 175 37.67 -16.77 12.87
N GLY A 176 38.42 -17.73 13.40
CA GLY A 176 37.98 -19.09 13.66
C GLY A 176 37.19 -19.24 14.96
N CYS A 177 36.59 -20.43 15.10
CA CYS A 177 36.04 -20.90 16.35
C CYS A 177 37.09 -21.64 17.18
N ASP A 178 36.78 -21.99 18.43
CA ASP A 178 37.66 -22.76 19.33
C ASP A 178 37.69 -24.27 19.01
N ASP A 179 37.02 -24.71 17.93
CA ASP A 179 37.01 -26.11 17.52
C ASP A 179 38.39 -26.48 16.89
N PRO A 180 39.12 -27.43 17.46
CA PRO A 180 40.42 -27.89 16.87
C PRO A 180 40.26 -28.52 15.48
N ASN A 181 39.05 -28.93 15.07
CA ASN A 181 38.71 -29.48 13.76
C ASN A 181 38.13 -28.45 12.81
N CYS A 182 38.25 -27.17 13.10
CA CYS A 182 37.76 -26.09 12.22
C CYS A 182 38.32 -26.24 10.80
N ALA A 183 37.42 -26.47 9.85
CA ALA A 183 37.67 -26.72 8.43
C ALA A 183 36.66 -26.03 7.53
N PRO A 184 36.85 -25.98 6.19
CA PRO A 184 35.80 -25.56 5.28
C PRO A 184 34.47 -26.27 5.53
N GLY A 185 33.35 -25.53 5.53
CA GLY A 185 32.05 -26.00 5.95
C GLY A 185 31.70 -25.73 7.43
N CYS A 186 32.66 -25.24 8.25
CA CYS A 186 32.38 -24.73 9.58
C CYS A 186 31.58 -23.40 9.53
N ASP A 187 30.64 -23.23 10.43
CA ASP A 187 29.81 -22.02 10.51
C ASP A 187 30.54 -20.76 10.99
N CYS A 188 31.83 -20.89 11.41
CA CYS A 188 32.62 -19.74 11.80
C CYS A 188 33.09 -18.91 10.58
N ASP A 189 33.58 -17.69 10.84
CA ASP A 189 34.01 -16.75 9.78
C ASP A 189 35.42 -16.98 9.27
N ARG A 190 36.16 -18.06 9.68
CA ARG A 190 37.50 -18.33 9.23
C ARG A 190 37.55 -18.71 7.76
N TYR A 191 36.77 -19.72 7.37
CA TYR A 191 36.71 -20.18 5.97
C TYR A 191 35.52 -19.53 5.29
N LEU A 192 35.73 -18.39 4.66
CA LEU A 192 34.70 -17.68 3.94
C LEU A 192 34.46 -18.30 2.57
N GLU A 193 33.30 -18.88 2.34
CA GLU A 193 32.87 -19.30 1.01
C GLU A 193 32.81 -18.08 0.07
N ILE A 194 33.56 -18.08 -1.00
CA ILE A 194 33.66 -16.98 -1.98
C ILE A 194 33.04 -17.32 -3.32
N TRP A 195 32.95 -18.63 -3.66
CA TRP A 195 32.41 -19.07 -4.95
C TRP A 195 31.87 -20.49 -4.84
N ASN A 196 30.68 -20.76 -5.38
CA ASN A 196 30.13 -22.09 -5.51
C ASN A 196 30.05 -22.46 -7.01
N LEU A 197 30.51 -23.65 -7.41
CA LEU A 197 30.49 -24.21 -8.77
C LEU A 197 29.55 -25.41 -8.79
N VAL A 198 28.30 -25.22 -9.28
CA VAL A 198 27.29 -26.27 -9.35
C VAL A 198 27.36 -27.00 -10.69
N PHE A 199 27.47 -28.30 -10.64
CA PHE A 199 27.55 -29.19 -11.77
C PHE A 199 26.17 -29.78 -12.04
N THR A 200 25.33 -29.00 -12.66
CA THR A 200 23.92 -29.30 -12.87
C THR A 200 23.74 -30.41 -13.88
N GLN A 201 23.32 -31.57 -13.40
CA GLN A 201 23.18 -32.78 -14.24
C GLN A 201 21.88 -33.54 -13.97
N PHE A 202 21.11 -33.17 -12.95
CA PHE A 202 19.83 -33.77 -12.60
C PHE A 202 18.73 -32.72 -12.58
N ASN A 203 17.48 -33.22 -12.69
CA ASN A 203 16.26 -32.44 -12.46
C ASN A 203 15.51 -33.11 -11.29
N LYS A 204 15.28 -32.39 -10.21
CA LYS A 204 14.48 -32.86 -9.09
C LYS A 204 13.00 -32.74 -9.43
N MET A 205 12.30 -33.85 -9.37
CA MET A 205 10.89 -33.97 -9.68
C MET A 205 10.01 -33.66 -8.44
N PRO A 206 8.69 -33.39 -8.62
CA PRO A 206 7.78 -33.13 -7.49
C PRO A 206 7.68 -34.26 -6.48
N ASP A 207 7.95 -35.51 -6.88
CA ASP A 207 7.97 -36.70 -6.01
C ASP A 207 9.29 -36.90 -5.26
N GLY A 208 10.26 -35.98 -5.45
CA GLY A 208 11.58 -36.02 -4.84
C GLY A 208 12.59 -36.87 -5.56
N SER A 209 12.24 -37.51 -6.68
CA SER A 209 13.20 -38.28 -7.51
C SER A 209 14.06 -37.37 -8.37
N TYR A 210 15.25 -37.88 -8.76
CA TYR A 210 16.19 -37.17 -9.63
C TYR A 210 16.23 -37.83 -11.01
N GLU A 211 15.88 -37.05 -12.04
CA GLU A 211 16.03 -37.47 -13.44
C GLU A 211 17.25 -36.81 -14.08
N PRO A 212 18.06 -37.51 -14.90
CA PRO A 212 19.16 -36.88 -15.63
C PRO A 212 18.64 -35.80 -16.59
N LEU A 213 19.30 -34.65 -16.60
CA LEU A 213 19.05 -33.61 -17.60
C LEU A 213 19.53 -34.07 -18.98
N GLN A 214 18.88 -33.54 -20.02
CA GLN A 214 19.26 -33.84 -21.41
C GLN A 214 20.71 -33.47 -21.72
N HIS A 215 21.18 -32.37 -21.15
CA HIS A 215 22.54 -31.89 -21.22
C HIS A 215 23.07 -31.60 -19.82
N LYS A 216 24.37 -31.81 -19.60
CA LYS A 216 25.07 -31.37 -18.41
C LYS A 216 25.33 -29.87 -18.53
N ASN A 217 25.05 -29.13 -17.47
CA ASN A 217 25.14 -27.68 -17.45
C ASN A 217 26.06 -27.22 -16.31
N ILE A 218 26.51 -25.98 -16.40
CA ILE A 218 27.25 -25.31 -15.33
C ILE A 218 26.43 -24.13 -14.84
N ASP A 219 26.25 -24.09 -13.54
CA ASP A 219 25.76 -22.96 -12.77
C ASP A 219 26.82 -22.54 -11.77
N THR A 220 27.23 -21.28 -11.73
CA THR A 220 28.18 -20.82 -10.73
C THR A 220 27.72 -19.53 -10.08
N GLY A 221 28.05 -19.38 -8.79
CA GLY A 221 27.71 -18.18 -8.03
C GLY A 221 28.84 -17.72 -7.11
N ALA A 222 29.48 -16.61 -7.46
CA ALA A 222 30.45 -15.92 -6.59
C ALA A 222 29.84 -14.66 -5.99
N GLY A 223 29.90 -14.53 -4.66
CA GLY A 223 29.40 -13.33 -3.98
C GLY A 223 30.33 -12.14 -4.23
N LEU A 224 29.84 -11.09 -4.91
CA LEU A 224 30.64 -9.90 -5.20
C LEU A 224 31.16 -9.26 -3.90
N GLU A 225 30.29 -9.11 -2.90
CA GLU A 225 30.62 -8.51 -1.60
C GLU A 225 31.64 -9.34 -0.82
N ARG A 226 31.54 -10.69 -0.88
CA ARG A 226 32.50 -11.60 -0.25
C ARG A 226 33.87 -11.53 -0.93
N LEU A 227 33.93 -11.57 -2.25
CA LEU A 227 35.20 -11.41 -3.00
C LEU A 227 35.82 -10.03 -2.76
N ALA A 228 34.99 -8.97 -2.70
CA ALA A 228 35.47 -7.62 -2.44
C ALA A 228 36.04 -7.51 -1.02
N SER A 229 35.43 -8.15 0.01
CA SER A 229 35.96 -8.11 1.38
C SER A 229 37.31 -8.77 1.49
N VAL A 230 37.51 -9.92 0.83
CA VAL A 230 38.81 -10.61 0.77
C VAL A 230 39.86 -9.74 0.07
N LEU A 231 39.53 -9.15 -1.08
CA LEU A 231 40.49 -8.33 -1.86
C LEU A 231 40.85 -7.01 -1.18
N GLN A 232 39.94 -6.46 -0.38
CA GLN A 232 40.17 -5.20 0.35
C GLN A 232 40.72 -5.44 1.75
N GLY A 233 40.86 -6.70 2.18
CA GLY A 233 41.33 -7.06 3.52
C GLY A 233 40.39 -6.60 4.63
N CYS A 234 39.11 -6.57 4.36
CA CYS A 234 38.08 -6.17 5.31
C CYS A 234 37.72 -7.32 6.24
N LYS A 235 37.39 -7.02 7.50
CA LYS A 235 36.93 -8.03 8.46
C LYS A 235 35.51 -8.53 8.17
N THR A 236 34.69 -7.69 7.56
CA THR A 236 33.31 -8.00 7.21
C THR A 236 32.99 -7.45 5.82
N ASN A 237 31.98 -8.02 5.16
CA ASN A 237 31.48 -7.49 3.89
C ASN A 237 31.00 -6.03 4.00
N PHE A 238 30.57 -5.61 5.21
CA PHE A 238 30.07 -4.27 5.49
C PHE A 238 31.14 -3.18 5.41
N GLU A 239 32.43 -3.55 5.52
CA GLU A 239 33.55 -2.62 5.46
C GLU A 239 34.07 -2.41 4.03
N THR A 240 33.48 -3.08 3.04
CA THR A 240 33.84 -2.91 1.62
C THR A 240 33.37 -1.57 1.06
N ASP A 241 34.00 -1.13 -0.01
CA ASP A 241 33.59 0.06 -0.77
C ASP A 241 32.19 -0.04 -1.41
N LEU A 242 31.57 -1.22 -1.39
CA LEU A 242 30.21 -1.48 -1.83
C LEU A 242 29.14 -1.17 -0.77
N ILE A 243 29.52 -1.09 0.52
CA ILE A 243 28.58 -0.93 1.63
C ILE A 243 29.01 0.17 2.60
N PHE A 244 30.31 0.26 2.90
CA PHE A 244 30.83 1.17 3.92
C PHE A 244 30.46 2.65 3.72
N PRO A 245 30.44 3.21 2.49
CA PRO A 245 30.04 4.60 2.30
C PRO A 245 28.60 4.89 2.79
N ILE A 246 27.69 3.88 2.77
CA ILE A 246 26.33 4.02 3.29
C ILE A 246 26.36 4.03 4.82
N ILE A 247 27.22 3.20 5.42
CA ILE A 247 27.46 3.22 6.89
C ILE A 247 28.00 4.58 7.32
N GLU A 248 28.99 5.14 6.61
CA GLU A 248 29.54 6.47 6.91
C GLU A 248 28.50 7.58 6.80
N ALA A 249 27.68 7.55 5.74
CA ALA A 249 26.60 8.51 5.55
C ALA A 249 25.54 8.41 6.67
N THR A 250 25.18 7.19 7.08
CA THR A 250 24.25 6.94 8.17
C THR A 250 24.83 7.38 9.52
N ALA A 251 26.07 7.03 9.80
CA ALA A 251 26.79 7.42 11.03
C ALA A 251 26.87 8.94 11.17
N LYS A 252 27.18 9.63 10.06
CA LYS A 252 27.18 11.10 10.01
C LYS A 252 25.79 11.68 10.29
N CYS A 253 24.74 11.08 9.77
CA CYS A 253 23.37 11.50 10.01
C CYS A 253 22.98 11.32 11.50
N ALA A 254 23.41 10.22 12.11
CA ALA A 254 23.14 9.91 13.51
C ALA A 254 24.09 10.61 14.51
N GLY A 255 25.19 11.21 14.05
CA GLY A 255 26.20 11.80 14.91
C GLY A 255 26.98 10.77 15.74
N VAL A 256 27.15 9.55 15.22
CA VAL A 256 27.86 8.43 15.86
C VAL A 256 29.07 8.00 15.04
N THR A 257 29.99 7.25 15.67
CA THR A 257 31.17 6.69 14.99
C THR A 257 31.07 5.17 14.92
N TYR A 258 31.35 4.62 13.74
CA TYR A 258 31.41 3.17 13.54
C TYR A 258 32.58 2.55 14.32
N ASN A 259 32.44 1.35 14.86
CA ASN A 259 33.39 0.62 15.72
C ASN A 259 33.57 1.19 17.14
N GLU A 260 32.74 2.12 17.62
CA GLU A 260 32.77 2.56 19.02
C GLU A 260 31.81 1.77 19.92
N ASN A 261 30.66 1.32 19.39
CA ASN A 261 29.66 0.58 20.16
C ASN A 261 29.02 -0.52 19.29
N PRO A 262 29.12 -1.81 19.70
CA PRO A 262 28.60 -2.94 18.93
C PRO A 262 27.11 -2.84 18.57
N ASN A 263 26.27 -2.32 19.47
CA ASN A 263 24.84 -2.16 19.20
C ASN A 263 24.56 -1.07 18.14
N THR A 264 25.31 0.01 18.18
CA THR A 264 25.27 1.08 17.19
C THR A 264 25.74 0.54 15.83
N ASP A 265 26.80 -0.26 15.82
CA ASP A 265 27.34 -0.86 14.60
C ASP A 265 26.34 -1.82 13.94
N VAL A 266 25.61 -2.62 14.71
CA VAL A 266 24.53 -3.46 14.18
C VAL A 266 23.49 -2.60 13.46
N SER A 267 23.04 -1.51 14.08
CA SER A 267 22.05 -0.63 13.48
C SER A 267 22.55 0.03 12.18
N LEU A 268 23.81 0.48 12.16
CA LEU A 268 24.44 1.06 10.98
C LEU A 268 24.53 0.06 9.83
N LYS A 269 24.92 -1.20 10.11
CA LYS A 269 25.01 -2.28 9.14
C LYS A 269 23.63 -2.66 8.58
N VAL A 270 22.63 -2.79 9.45
CA VAL A 270 21.23 -3.08 9.05
C VAL A 270 20.71 -2.00 8.11
N ILE A 271 20.89 -0.72 8.44
CA ILE A 271 20.42 0.38 7.60
C ILE A 271 21.12 0.35 6.23
N ALA A 272 22.43 0.12 6.20
CA ALA A 272 23.19 0.08 4.95
C ALA A 272 22.74 -1.06 4.03
N ASP A 273 22.59 -2.27 4.55
CA ASP A 273 22.07 -3.42 3.81
C ASP A 273 20.65 -3.15 3.28
N HIS A 274 19.77 -2.69 4.16
CA HIS A 274 18.38 -2.47 3.84
C HIS A 274 18.17 -1.31 2.85
N ALA A 275 18.99 -0.26 2.90
CA ALA A 275 18.96 0.81 1.90
C ALA A 275 19.26 0.28 0.48
N ARG A 276 20.25 -0.63 0.35
CA ARG A 276 20.57 -1.32 -0.91
C ARG A 276 19.39 -2.18 -1.37
N ALA A 277 18.86 -3.01 -0.47
CA ALA A 277 17.74 -3.91 -0.75
C ALA A 277 16.48 -3.16 -1.23
N VAL A 278 16.09 -2.12 -0.49
CA VAL A 278 14.93 -1.27 -0.81
C VAL A 278 15.09 -0.58 -2.15
N THR A 279 16.29 -0.01 -2.41
CA THR A 279 16.59 0.65 -3.69
C THR A 279 16.45 -0.31 -4.86
N ALA A 280 17.01 -1.52 -4.75
CA ALA A 280 16.96 -2.53 -5.80
C ALA A 280 15.52 -3.02 -6.05
N LEU A 281 14.76 -3.33 -4.99
CA LEU A 281 13.38 -3.80 -5.12
C LEU A 281 12.47 -2.76 -5.79
N ILE A 282 12.55 -1.49 -5.35
CA ILE A 282 11.73 -0.43 -5.92
C ILE A 282 12.14 -0.14 -7.37
N SER A 283 13.43 -0.16 -7.69
CA SER A 283 13.90 0.03 -9.06
C SER A 283 13.37 -1.04 -10.01
N ASP A 284 13.12 -2.26 -9.51
CA ASP A 284 12.52 -3.36 -10.26
C ASP A 284 10.98 -3.35 -10.26
N GLY A 285 10.36 -2.34 -9.63
CA GLY A 285 8.91 -2.10 -9.68
C GLY A 285 8.13 -2.68 -8.50
N VAL A 286 8.79 -3.18 -7.45
CA VAL A 286 8.10 -3.58 -6.22
C VAL A 286 7.68 -2.34 -5.45
N LEU A 287 6.42 -2.27 -5.04
CA LEU A 287 5.87 -1.21 -4.18
C LEU A 287 5.49 -1.76 -2.80
N PRO A 288 5.59 -0.95 -1.72
CA PRO A 288 5.18 -1.38 -0.38
C PRO A 288 3.71 -1.78 -0.34
N SER A 289 3.42 -3.00 0.11
CA SER A 289 2.05 -3.51 0.26
C SER A 289 1.91 -4.38 1.51
N ASN A 290 0.72 -4.94 1.76
CA ASN A 290 0.45 -5.80 2.90
C ASN A 290 0.70 -7.29 2.62
N GLU A 291 0.95 -7.66 1.36
CA GLU A 291 1.08 -9.05 0.94
C GLU A 291 2.22 -9.21 -0.08
N GLY A 292 2.72 -10.44 -0.20
CA GLY A 292 3.68 -10.84 -1.21
C GLY A 292 4.99 -10.03 -1.18
N ARG A 293 5.51 -9.70 -2.35
CA ARG A 293 6.79 -8.98 -2.53
C ARG A 293 6.78 -7.60 -1.88
N GLY A 294 5.65 -6.90 -1.95
CA GLY A 294 5.50 -5.57 -1.36
C GLY A 294 5.52 -5.59 0.17
N TYR A 295 5.06 -6.68 0.79
CA TYR A 295 5.21 -6.88 2.22
C TYR A 295 6.67 -7.05 2.63
N VAL A 296 7.44 -7.84 1.88
CA VAL A 296 8.88 -8.00 2.11
C VAL A 296 9.60 -6.65 2.04
N LEU A 297 9.35 -5.88 0.98
CA LEU A 297 9.90 -4.52 0.83
C LEU A 297 9.53 -3.64 2.03
N ARG A 298 8.26 -3.62 2.42
CA ARG A 298 7.78 -2.84 3.56
C ARG A 298 8.45 -3.24 4.86
N ARG A 299 8.59 -4.54 5.14
CA ARG A 299 9.25 -5.07 6.32
C ARG A 299 10.71 -4.57 6.40
N ILE A 300 11.47 -4.71 5.32
CA ILE A 300 12.88 -4.29 5.23
C ILE A 300 13.00 -2.77 5.45
N LEU A 301 12.17 -1.97 4.77
CA LEU A 301 12.18 -0.51 4.91
C LEU A 301 11.85 -0.08 6.35
N ARG A 302 10.79 -0.62 6.94
CA ARG A 302 10.39 -0.30 8.32
C ARG A 302 11.43 -0.74 9.35
N ARG A 303 12.12 -1.85 9.12
CA ARG A 303 13.22 -2.29 9.96
C ARG A 303 14.38 -1.29 9.89
N ALA A 304 14.72 -0.79 8.72
CA ALA A 304 15.74 0.28 8.58
C ALA A 304 15.34 1.55 9.32
N VAL A 305 14.07 1.99 9.21
CA VAL A 305 13.55 3.18 9.93
C VAL A 305 13.65 2.99 11.43
N ARG A 306 13.27 1.81 11.96
CA ARG A 306 13.42 1.50 13.38
C ARG A 306 14.87 1.61 13.85
N HIS A 307 15.81 1.02 13.10
CA HIS A 307 17.24 1.11 13.43
C HIS A 307 17.75 2.55 13.40
N GLY A 308 17.21 3.41 12.53
CA GLY A 308 17.46 4.86 12.56
C GLY A 308 17.01 5.50 13.88
N ARG A 309 15.82 5.11 14.38
CA ARG A 309 15.33 5.56 15.69
C ARG A 309 16.19 5.08 16.85
N LEU A 310 16.69 3.84 16.79
CA LEU A 310 17.65 3.32 17.80
C LEU A 310 18.96 4.11 17.80
N LEU A 311 19.36 4.68 16.68
CA LEU A 311 20.52 5.58 16.57
C LEU A 311 20.20 7.03 16.97
N GLY A 312 18.95 7.34 17.34
CA GLY A 312 18.51 8.69 17.71
C GLY A 312 18.21 9.62 16.52
N ILE A 313 18.11 9.09 15.30
CA ILE A 313 17.78 9.89 14.11
C ILE A 313 16.29 10.22 14.14
N GLU A 314 15.94 11.50 14.12
CA GLU A 314 14.57 11.97 14.00
C GLU A 314 14.22 12.34 12.56
N GLY A 315 12.95 12.13 12.17
CA GLY A 315 12.44 12.49 10.84
C GLY A 315 12.84 11.51 9.75
N ILE A 316 12.97 12.03 8.52
CA ILE A 316 13.29 11.25 7.30
C ILE A 316 14.79 11.25 7.11
N PHE A 317 15.38 10.08 6.96
CA PHE A 317 16.84 9.92 6.79
C PHE A 317 17.22 8.91 5.70
N LEU A 318 16.33 7.99 5.31
CA LEU A 318 16.65 7.00 4.29
C LEU A 318 16.75 7.62 2.89
N THR A 319 15.95 8.64 2.59
CA THR A 319 15.93 9.28 1.25
C THR A 319 17.30 9.77 0.80
N PRO A 320 18.10 10.50 1.61
CA PRO A 320 19.46 10.87 1.24
C PRO A 320 20.42 9.69 1.05
N LEU A 321 20.19 8.56 1.75
CA LEU A 321 21.03 7.37 1.60
C LEU A 321 20.84 6.70 0.23
N ILE A 322 19.67 6.88 -0.40
CA ILE A 322 19.41 6.36 -1.75
C ILE A 322 20.42 6.96 -2.76
N ASP A 323 20.79 8.23 -2.61
CA ASP A 323 21.80 8.85 -3.49
C ASP A 323 23.14 8.11 -3.40
N VAL A 324 23.56 7.79 -2.17
CA VAL A 324 24.80 7.02 -1.93
C VAL A 324 24.70 5.61 -2.53
N VAL A 325 23.56 4.95 -2.37
CA VAL A 325 23.34 3.61 -2.95
C VAL A 325 23.40 3.66 -4.47
N VAL A 326 22.79 4.68 -5.10
CA VAL A 326 22.80 4.88 -6.56
C VAL A 326 24.24 5.12 -7.07
N ASP A 327 25.04 5.90 -6.36
CA ASP A 327 26.44 6.14 -6.72
C ASP A 327 27.28 4.83 -6.70
N ILE A 328 26.95 3.90 -5.80
CA ILE A 328 27.64 2.62 -5.65
C ILE A 328 27.15 1.58 -6.68
N LEU A 329 25.84 1.37 -6.77
CA LEU A 329 25.24 0.30 -7.56
C LEU A 329 24.93 0.70 -9.01
N GLY A 330 24.65 1.98 -9.27
CA GLY A 330 24.30 2.50 -10.59
C GLY A 330 25.28 2.19 -11.72
N PRO A 331 26.61 2.23 -11.49
CA PRO A 331 27.58 1.84 -12.51
C PRO A 331 27.45 0.38 -13.00
N GLY A 332 26.93 -0.51 -12.15
CA GLY A 332 26.68 -1.92 -12.49
C GLY A 332 25.24 -2.21 -12.91
N ILE A 333 24.30 -1.44 -12.39
CA ILE A 333 22.86 -1.70 -12.54
C ILE A 333 22.16 -0.39 -12.98
N LYS A 334 22.08 -0.16 -14.29
CA LYS A 334 21.61 1.09 -14.89
C LYS A 334 20.18 1.48 -14.42
N SER A 335 19.28 0.50 -14.26
CA SER A 335 17.91 0.73 -13.83
C SER A 335 17.80 1.43 -12.48
N ILE A 336 18.79 1.26 -11.60
CA ILE A 336 18.82 1.93 -10.29
C ILE A 336 19.07 3.45 -10.47
N ALA A 337 20.01 3.82 -11.34
CA ALA A 337 20.28 5.23 -11.62
C ALA A 337 19.13 5.91 -12.38
N GLU A 338 18.53 5.22 -13.36
CA GLU A 338 17.42 5.73 -14.16
C GLU A 338 16.16 6.01 -13.32
N LYS A 339 15.94 5.25 -12.25
CA LYS A 339 14.75 5.35 -11.41
C LYS A 339 15.00 6.01 -10.04
N GLN A 340 16.12 6.67 -9.84
CA GLN A 340 16.52 7.29 -8.56
C GLN A 340 15.42 8.15 -7.93
N ASP A 341 14.86 9.09 -8.66
CA ASP A 341 13.82 10.00 -8.15
C ASP A 341 12.53 9.25 -7.76
N PHE A 342 12.19 8.21 -8.52
CA PHE A 342 11.06 7.35 -8.21
C PHE A 342 11.29 6.58 -6.91
N VAL A 343 12.47 5.95 -6.74
CA VAL A 343 12.86 5.24 -5.51
C VAL A 343 12.78 6.17 -4.32
N LYS A 344 13.34 7.38 -4.42
CA LYS A 344 13.33 8.39 -3.34
C LYS A 344 11.92 8.76 -2.92
N ARG A 345 11.00 8.98 -3.86
CA ARG A 345 9.59 9.29 -3.54
C ARG A 345 8.87 8.15 -2.84
N VAL A 346 9.07 6.91 -3.29
CA VAL A 346 8.45 5.74 -2.65
C VAL A 346 8.98 5.54 -1.22
N VAL A 347 10.30 5.64 -1.04
CA VAL A 347 10.95 5.50 0.28
C VAL A 347 10.46 6.60 1.22
N GLN A 348 10.48 7.85 0.78
CA GLN A 348 10.04 8.98 1.58
C GLN A 348 8.60 8.80 2.07
N ASN A 349 7.67 8.46 1.17
CA ASN A 349 6.27 8.28 1.52
C ASN A 349 6.03 7.15 2.54
N GLU A 350 6.72 6.02 2.40
CA GLU A 350 6.57 4.91 3.35
C GLU A 350 7.25 5.22 4.68
N GLU A 351 8.40 5.91 4.67
CA GLU A 351 9.09 6.37 5.87
C GLU A 351 8.26 7.39 6.65
N GLU A 352 7.64 8.38 5.98
CA GLU A 352 6.74 9.36 6.58
C GLU A 352 5.53 8.70 7.25
N ARG A 353 4.87 7.78 6.51
CA ARG A 353 3.72 7.04 7.03
C ARG A 353 4.07 6.18 8.25
N PHE A 354 5.20 5.50 8.18
CA PHE A 354 5.62 4.65 9.28
C PHE A 354 6.05 5.46 10.49
N ASN A 355 6.73 6.59 10.31
CA ASN A 355 7.10 7.48 11.41
C ASN A 355 5.87 7.99 12.18
N GLN A 356 4.72 8.24 11.51
CA GLN A 356 3.47 8.63 12.18
C GLN A 356 2.90 7.54 13.08
N THR A 357 3.11 6.27 12.77
CA THR A 357 2.55 5.14 13.53
C THR A 357 3.58 4.46 14.44
N LEU A 358 4.88 4.65 14.17
CA LEU A 358 5.98 3.99 14.87
C LEU A 358 6.01 4.36 16.35
N GLU A 359 5.90 5.64 16.69
CA GLU A 359 5.93 6.11 18.09
C GLU A 359 4.78 5.51 18.89
N GLN A 360 3.57 5.58 18.34
CA GLN A 360 2.39 5.02 19.00
C GLN A 360 2.48 3.50 19.14
N GLY A 361 2.96 2.80 18.11
CA GLY A 361 3.15 1.35 18.15
C GLY A 361 4.21 0.92 19.19
N LEU A 362 5.32 1.65 19.27
CA LEU A 362 6.37 1.42 20.27
C LEU A 362 5.89 1.69 21.71
N GLU A 363 5.15 2.77 21.93
CA GLU A 363 4.59 3.09 23.25
C GLU A 363 3.61 1.99 23.71
N LEU A 364 2.72 1.55 22.80
CA LEU A 364 1.77 0.49 23.10
C LEU A 364 2.46 -0.84 23.40
N LEU A 365 3.44 -1.25 22.58
CA LEU A 365 4.18 -2.49 22.77
C LEU A 365 4.98 -2.45 24.07
N ASN A 366 5.68 -1.36 24.35
CA ASN A 366 6.44 -1.20 25.60
C ASN A 366 5.53 -1.26 26.83
N SER A 367 4.39 -0.53 26.81
CA SER A 367 3.41 -0.58 27.90
C SER A 367 2.83 -1.97 28.11
N LEU A 368 2.56 -2.69 27.01
CA LEU A 368 2.08 -4.07 27.06
C LEU A 368 3.13 -5.00 27.67
N ILE A 369 4.40 -4.91 27.23
CA ILE A 369 5.50 -5.72 27.78
C ILE A 369 5.71 -5.42 29.27
N ASP A 370 5.65 -4.14 29.68
CA ASP A 370 5.76 -3.76 31.11
C ASP A 370 4.63 -4.35 31.95
N THR A 371 3.40 -4.38 31.41
CA THR A 371 2.25 -5.02 32.05
C THR A 371 2.44 -6.53 32.20
N LEU A 372 2.84 -7.19 31.10
CA LEU A 372 3.11 -8.63 31.08
C LEU A 372 4.27 -9.02 32.02
N ALA A 373 5.31 -8.18 32.11
CA ALA A 373 6.41 -8.37 33.04
C ALA A 373 5.94 -8.33 34.51
N ALA A 374 5.04 -7.39 34.86
CA ALA A 374 4.44 -7.30 36.18
C ALA A 374 3.57 -8.54 36.51
N GLU A 375 2.94 -9.13 35.52
CA GLU A 375 2.14 -10.37 35.60
C GLU A 375 3.02 -11.64 35.56
N LYS A 376 4.34 -11.51 35.37
CA LYS A 376 5.30 -12.60 35.18
C LYS A 376 4.99 -13.47 33.95
N ALA A 377 4.31 -12.93 32.96
CA ALA A 377 4.15 -13.52 31.65
C ALA A 377 5.42 -13.25 30.82
N THR A 378 5.70 -14.15 29.87
CA THR A 378 6.87 -14.05 28.97
C THR A 378 6.48 -14.09 27.50
N VAL A 379 5.17 -14.13 27.22
CA VAL A 379 4.62 -14.24 25.87
C VAL A 379 3.68 -13.07 25.61
N VAL A 380 3.89 -12.36 24.49
CA VAL A 380 2.98 -11.31 23.99
C VAL A 380 1.80 -12.00 23.30
N PRO A 381 0.54 -11.75 23.70
CA PRO A 381 -0.64 -12.40 23.10
C PRO A 381 -0.77 -12.12 21.60
N GLY A 382 -1.11 -13.14 20.81
CA GLY A 382 -1.25 -13.04 19.35
C GLY A 382 -2.30 -12.04 18.90
N THR A 383 -3.36 -11.81 19.66
CA THR A 383 -4.37 -10.78 19.40
C THR A 383 -3.82 -9.36 19.51
N GLU A 384 -2.91 -9.10 20.43
CA GLU A 384 -2.25 -7.79 20.56
C GLU A 384 -1.20 -7.60 19.46
N VAL A 385 -0.46 -8.67 19.09
CA VAL A 385 0.43 -8.66 17.91
C VAL A 385 -0.37 -8.34 16.64
N PHE A 386 -1.53 -8.97 16.47
CA PHE A 386 -2.43 -8.70 15.34
C PHE A 386 -2.94 -7.25 15.34
N LYS A 387 -3.29 -6.69 16.47
CA LYS A 387 -3.73 -5.30 16.59
C LYS A 387 -2.61 -4.31 16.20
N LEU A 388 -1.38 -4.57 16.63
CA LEU A 388 -0.21 -3.78 16.20
C LEU A 388 -0.01 -3.88 14.68
N TYR A 389 -0.18 -5.05 14.11
CA TYR A 389 -0.05 -5.30 12.67
C TYR A 389 -1.15 -4.62 11.86
N ASP A 390 -2.42 -4.86 12.20
CA ASP A 390 -3.58 -4.43 11.42
C ASP A 390 -3.86 -2.92 11.56
N THR A 391 -3.78 -2.40 12.78
CA THR A 391 -4.15 -1.00 13.09
C THR A 391 -2.98 -0.03 12.92
N TYR A 392 -1.80 -0.42 13.38
CA TYR A 392 -0.62 0.46 13.39
C TYR A 392 0.37 0.13 12.27
N GLY A 393 0.10 -0.92 11.48
CA GLY A 393 0.97 -1.35 10.39
C GLY A 393 2.35 -1.81 10.87
N PHE A 394 2.45 -2.29 12.12
CA PHE A 394 3.68 -2.83 12.70
C PHE A 394 3.88 -4.26 12.22
N PRO A 395 4.91 -4.58 11.42
CA PRO A 395 5.16 -5.97 11.04
C PRO A 395 5.26 -6.85 12.27
N TRP A 396 4.64 -8.02 12.25
CA TRP A 396 4.65 -8.92 13.42
C TRP A 396 6.07 -9.37 13.78
N GLU A 397 6.95 -9.55 12.79
CA GLU A 397 8.36 -9.87 12.98
C GLU A 397 9.10 -8.73 13.69
N LEU A 398 8.72 -7.47 13.42
CA LEU A 398 9.29 -6.33 14.14
C LEU A 398 8.82 -6.31 15.60
N THR A 399 7.58 -6.70 15.84
CA THR A 399 7.06 -6.90 17.20
C THR A 399 7.82 -8.00 17.93
N GLU A 400 8.10 -9.13 17.25
CA GLU A 400 8.88 -10.24 17.78
C GLU A 400 10.33 -9.83 18.10
N GLU A 401 11.00 -9.13 17.18
CA GLU A 401 12.36 -8.62 17.38
C GLU A 401 12.44 -7.72 18.64
N ILE A 402 11.49 -6.78 18.80
CA ILE A 402 11.45 -5.88 19.96
C ILE A 402 11.11 -6.64 21.25
N ALA A 403 10.18 -7.59 21.18
CA ALA A 403 9.82 -8.42 22.33
C ALA A 403 11.02 -9.28 22.78
N SER A 404 11.75 -9.89 21.84
CA SER A 404 12.91 -10.75 22.13
C SER A 404 14.08 -9.96 22.76
N GLU A 405 14.30 -8.71 22.39
CA GLU A 405 15.30 -7.82 23.02
C GLU A 405 15.01 -7.61 24.52
N ARG A 406 13.76 -7.78 24.95
CA ARG A 406 13.32 -7.68 26.33
C ARG A 406 13.05 -9.02 26.99
N GLY A 407 13.43 -10.14 26.32
CA GLY A 407 13.27 -11.50 26.84
C GLY A 407 11.86 -12.08 26.74
N PHE A 408 11.02 -11.53 25.85
CA PHE A 408 9.67 -12.04 25.57
C PHE A 408 9.63 -12.77 24.22
N THR A 409 8.68 -13.70 24.08
CA THR A 409 8.29 -14.30 22.79
C THR A 409 6.90 -13.81 22.39
N ILE A 410 6.48 -14.06 21.16
CA ILE A 410 5.12 -13.76 20.68
C ILE A 410 4.29 -15.05 20.54
N ASP A 411 2.99 -14.96 20.69
CA ASP A 411 2.03 -16.02 20.39
C ASP A 411 1.70 -15.99 18.88
N HIS A 412 2.51 -16.71 18.11
CA HIS A 412 2.38 -16.79 16.65
C HIS A 412 1.09 -17.49 16.22
N GLU A 413 0.67 -18.55 16.93
CA GLU A 413 -0.56 -19.28 16.60
C GLU A 413 -1.80 -18.41 16.79
N GLY A 414 -1.85 -17.63 17.87
CA GLY A 414 -2.91 -16.65 18.13
C GLY A 414 -2.93 -15.51 17.11
N PHE A 415 -1.77 -15.07 16.65
CA PHE A 415 -1.68 -14.09 15.56
C PHE A 415 -2.24 -14.65 14.24
N GLU A 416 -1.84 -15.86 13.83
CA GLU A 416 -2.33 -16.50 12.61
C GLU A 416 -3.84 -16.77 12.66
N ALA A 417 -4.37 -17.16 13.82
CA ALA A 417 -5.80 -17.34 14.01
C ALA A 417 -6.57 -16.02 13.79
N ALA A 418 -6.08 -14.90 14.34
CA ALA A 418 -6.69 -13.59 14.14
C ALA A 418 -6.61 -13.12 12.67
N MET A 419 -5.49 -13.37 11.99
CA MET A 419 -5.32 -13.13 10.56
C MET A 419 -6.29 -13.93 9.70
N LYS A 420 -6.48 -15.20 10.04
CA LYS A 420 -7.43 -16.09 9.35
C LYS A 420 -8.87 -15.60 9.50
N GLU A 421 -9.27 -15.24 10.71
CA GLU A 421 -10.61 -14.69 10.99
C GLU A 421 -10.88 -13.40 10.19
N GLN A 422 -9.90 -12.51 10.08
CA GLN A 422 -10.01 -11.31 9.26
C GLN A 422 -10.21 -11.65 7.76
N ARG A 423 -9.40 -12.60 7.24
CA ARG A 423 -9.51 -13.05 5.84
C ARG A 423 -10.87 -13.72 5.56
N GLU A 424 -11.37 -14.52 6.50
CA GLU A 424 -12.68 -15.17 6.38
C GLU A 424 -13.81 -14.14 6.38
N ARG A 425 -13.77 -13.14 7.27
CA ARG A 425 -14.75 -12.02 7.29
C ARG A 425 -14.73 -11.24 5.97
N ALA A 426 -13.55 -10.95 5.42
CA ALA A 426 -13.42 -10.28 4.13
C ALA A 426 -13.93 -11.14 2.97
N ARG A 427 -13.73 -12.47 3.03
CA ARG A 427 -14.23 -13.43 2.04
C ARG A 427 -15.74 -13.60 2.11
N GLU A 428 -16.31 -13.68 3.32
CA GLU A 428 -17.76 -13.77 3.52
C GLU A 428 -18.50 -12.52 3.04
N ALA A 429 -17.90 -11.33 3.19
CA ALA A 429 -18.44 -10.10 2.65
C ALA A 429 -18.51 -10.14 1.11
N ARG A 430 -17.52 -10.73 0.44
CA ARG A 430 -17.49 -10.95 -1.03
C ARG A 430 -18.47 -12.04 -1.47
N ILE A 431 -18.53 -13.17 -0.76
CA ILE A 431 -19.40 -14.31 -1.10
C ILE A 431 -20.88 -13.94 -0.97
N LYS A 432 -21.26 -13.04 -0.06
CA LYS A 432 -22.66 -12.56 0.07
C LYS A 432 -23.15 -11.79 -1.16
N GLU A 433 -22.26 -11.22 -1.96
CA GLU A 433 -22.61 -10.59 -3.24
C GLU A 433 -22.76 -11.63 -4.38
N ASP A 434 -21.94 -12.71 -4.36
CA ASP A 434 -21.90 -13.72 -5.43
C ASP A 434 -22.84 -14.93 -5.22
N ALA A 435 -23.35 -15.14 -4.01
CA ALA A 435 -23.98 -16.41 -3.58
C ALA A 435 -25.44 -16.60 -4.03
N LYS A 436 -25.97 -15.91 -5.04
CA LYS A 436 -27.38 -15.99 -5.40
C LYS A 436 -27.73 -16.86 -6.62
N VAL A 437 -26.77 -17.42 -7.33
CA VAL A 437 -27.11 -18.25 -8.51
C VAL A 437 -26.40 -19.59 -8.44
N ALA A 438 -27.14 -20.64 -8.06
CA ALA A 438 -26.67 -22.02 -8.25
C ALA A 438 -26.49 -22.26 -9.74
N THR A 439 -25.30 -22.73 -10.15
CA THR A 439 -25.04 -23.11 -11.55
C THR A 439 -25.67 -24.45 -11.84
N PRO A 440 -26.45 -24.59 -12.94
CA PRO A 440 -27.02 -25.86 -13.36
C PRO A 440 -25.91 -26.85 -13.79
N ASP A 441 -26.20 -28.16 -13.64
CA ASP A 441 -25.32 -29.20 -14.19
C ASP A 441 -25.45 -29.22 -15.73
N ILE A 442 -24.35 -28.91 -16.45
CA ILE A 442 -24.29 -28.85 -17.90
C ILE A 442 -23.49 -29.99 -18.53
N THR A 443 -23.17 -31.04 -17.76
CA THR A 443 -22.34 -32.16 -18.23
C THR A 443 -22.86 -32.82 -19.51
N PHE A 444 -24.15 -32.72 -19.77
CA PHE A 444 -24.79 -33.27 -20.99
C PHE A 444 -24.56 -32.40 -22.26
N LEU A 445 -24.07 -31.19 -22.12
CA LEU A 445 -23.76 -30.30 -23.26
C LEU A 445 -22.32 -30.44 -23.76
N LYS A 446 -21.53 -31.35 -23.23
CA LYS A 446 -20.10 -31.51 -23.59
C LYS A 446 -19.82 -31.78 -25.06
N ASP A 447 -20.80 -32.38 -25.79
CA ASP A 447 -20.69 -32.70 -27.21
C ASP A 447 -21.39 -31.67 -28.11
N GLU A 448 -21.99 -30.61 -27.55
CA GLU A 448 -22.62 -29.52 -28.31
C GLU A 448 -21.59 -28.41 -28.63
N GLU A 449 -21.59 -28.00 -29.91
CA GLU A 449 -20.81 -26.83 -30.32
C GLU A 449 -21.54 -25.56 -29.90
N LEU A 450 -20.99 -24.88 -28.86
CA LEU A 450 -21.52 -23.63 -28.33
C LEU A 450 -20.70 -22.47 -28.86
N LEU A 451 -21.36 -21.52 -29.55
CA LEU A 451 -20.70 -20.42 -30.24
C LEU A 451 -21.10 -19.07 -29.66
N GLU A 452 -20.16 -18.12 -29.69
CA GLU A 452 -20.40 -16.69 -29.47
C GLU A 452 -20.22 -15.99 -30.82
N ASP A 453 -21.28 -15.31 -31.28
CA ASP A 453 -21.24 -14.55 -32.52
C ASP A 453 -22.14 -13.30 -32.38
N GLU A 454 -21.49 -12.13 -32.30
CA GLU A 454 -22.18 -10.83 -32.10
C GLU A 454 -23.18 -10.50 -33.24
N ALA A 455 -23.04 -11.14 -34.42
CA ALA A 455 -23.92 -10.94 -35.56
C ALA A 455 -25.19 -11.78 -35.50
N VAL A 456 -25.27 -12.78 -34.64
CA VAL A 456 -26.42 -13.69 -34.56
C VAL A 456 -27.62 -12.98 -33.90
N THR A 457 -28.77 -13.13 -34.49
CA THR A 457 -30.07 -12.64 -34.01
C THR A 457 -31.07 -13.71 -33.67
N ALA A 458 -30.74 -14.97 -33.97
CA ALA A 458 -31.62 -16.14 -33.70
C ALA A 458 -30.78 -17.36 -33.33
N SER A 459 -31.31 -18.18 -32.44
CA SER A 459 -30.65 -19.39 -31.93
C SER A 459 -31.70 -20.39 -31.45
N SER A 460 -31.26 -21.54 -30.91
CA SER A 460 -32.14 -22.52 -30.26
C SER A 460 -31.81 -22.66 -28.79
N VAL A 461 -32.81 -22.82 -27.95
CA VAL A 461 -32.67 -23.08 -26.51
C VAL A 461 -32.20 -24.52 -26.31
N LEU A 462 -31.03 -24.67 -25.66
CA LEU A 462 -30.45 -25.98 -25.35
C LEU A 462 -30.77 -26.44 -23.94
N MET A 463 -30.89 -25.49 -23.02
CA MET A 463 -31.16 -25.80 -21.61
C MET A 463 -31.89 -24.66 -20.92
N ILE A 464 -32.80 -25.02 -20.02
CA ILE A 464 -33.44 -24.14 -19.06
C ILE A 464 -33.17 -24.67 -17.66
N GLY A 465 -32.62 -23.84 -16.75
CA GLY A 465 -32.37 -24.18 -15.36
C GLY A 465 -33.10 -23.26 -14.39
N LYS A 466 -33.53 -23.82 -13.24
CA LYS A 466 -34.03 -23.04 -12.10
C LYS A 466 -33.25 -23.47 -10.86
N GLY A 467 -32.31 -22.63 -10.44
CA GLY A 467 -31.28 -23.04 -9.48
C GLY A 467 -30.45 -24.21 -10.03
N SER A 468 -30.39 -25.35 -9.34
CA SER A 468 -29.70 -26.56 -9.76
C SER A 468 -30.58 -27.53 -10.59
N GLU A 469 -31.86 -27.22 -10.79
CA GLU A 469 -32.83 -28.10 -11.47
C GLU A 469 -32.96 -27.72 -12.95
N ARG A 470 -32.92 -28.71 -13.82
CA ARG A 470 -33.21 -28.56 -15.26
C ARG A 470 -34.71 -28.64 -15.52
N LEU A 471 -35.23 -27.70 -16.28
CA LEU A 471 -36.65 -27.62 -16.68
C LEU A 471 -36.79 -27.85 -18.17
N GLN A 472 -37.83 -28.54 -18.58
CA GLN A 472 -38.22 -28.67 -20.00
C GLN A 472 -38.96 -27.40 -20.50
N THR A 473 -39.65 -26.72 -19.61
CA THR A 473 -40.42 -25.49 -19.91
C THR A 473 -40.46 -24.61 -18.66
N ALA A 474 -40.34 -23.31 -18.86
CA ALA A 474 -40.52 -22.29 -17.84
C ALA A 474 -41.65 -21.35 -18.22
N ALA A 475 -42.38 -20.82 -17.23
CA ALA A 475 -43.58 -20.01 -17.40
C ALA A 475 -43.40 -18.61 -16.82
N ASP A 476 -44.35 -17.74 -17.11
CA ASP A 476 -44.38 -16.35 -16.65
C ASP A 476 -44.09 -16.20 -15.14
N GLY A 477 -43.18 -15.32 -14.80
CA GLY A 477 -42.67 -15.10 -13.43
C GLY A 477 -41.54 -16.02 -12.96
N ASP A 478 -41.15 -17.02 -13.72
CA ASP A 478 -40.04 -17.88 -13.36
C ASP A 478 -38.68 -17.15 -13.55
N GLU A 479 -37.85 -17.15 -12.51
CA GLU A 479 -36.42 -16.78 -12.61
C GLU A 479 -35.64 -17.99 -13.07
N ILE A 480 -34.96 -17.87 -14.21
CA ILE A 480 -34.34 -19.00 -14.91
C ILE A 480 -32.93 -18.65 -15.41
N THR A 481 -32.19 -19.73 -15.68
CA THR A 481 -30.95 -19.70 -16.45
C THR A 481 -31.23 -20.35 -17.82
N VAL A 482 -30.82 -19.68 -18.90
CA VAL A 482 -31.00 -20.20 -20.27
C VAL A 482 -29.64 -20.34 -20.95
N ILE A 483 -29.42 -21.50 -21.60
CA ILE A 483 -28.28 -21.72 -22.49
C ILE A 483 -28.85 -21.88 -23.92
N VAL A 484 -28.29 -21.11 -24.84
CA VAL A 484 -28.63 -21.19 -26.27
C VAL A 484 -27.41 -21.67 -27.08
N ARG A 485 -27.63 -22.21 -28.27
CA ARG A 485 -26.56 -22.78 -29.13
C ARG A 485 -25.55 -21.72 -29.56
N THR A 486 -26.00 -20.59 -30.00
CA THR A 486 -25.17 -19.45 -30.40
C THR A 486 -25.73 -18.20 -29.77
N THR A 487 -24.88 -17.40 -29.15
CA THR A 487 -25.32 -16.18 -28.43
C THR A 487 -24.55 -14.93 -28.90
N PRO A 488 -25.28 -13.81 -29.13
CA PRO A 488 -24.66 -12.50 -29.34
C PRO A 488 -24.40 -11.75 -28.03
N PHE A 489 -24.86 -12.31 -26.88
CA PHE A 489 -24.68 -11.65 -25.57
C PHE A 489 -23.26 -11.83 -25.04
N HIS A 490 -22.62 -10.73 -24.72
CA HIS A 490 -21.31 -10.74 -24.08
C HIS A 490 -21.44 -11.16 -22.60
N ALA A 491 -20.67 -12.17 -22.21
CA ALA A 491 -20.63 -12.65 -20.84
C ALA A 491 -19.79 -11.74 -19.92
N GLU A 492 -20.20 -11.64 -18.66
CA GLU A 492 -19.41 -10.94 -17.63
C GLU A 492 -17.98 -11.48 -17.58
N GLY A 493 -17.00 -10.57 -17.68
CA GLY A 493 -15.58 -10.94 -17.66
C GLY A 493 -14.67 -9.71 -17.74
N GLY A 494 -13.42 -9.85 -17.23
CA GLY A 494 -12.44 -8.76 -17.27
C GLY A 494 -12.85 -7.47 -16.54
N GLY A 495 -13.82 -7.56 -15.63
CA GLY A 495 -14.39 -6.40 -14.93
C GLY A 495 -15.57 -5.75 -15.67
N GLN A 496 -15.91 -6.19 -16.87
CA GLN A 496 -17.10 -5.73 -17.59
C GLN A 496 -18.31 -6.56 -17.16
N LEU A 497 -19.45 -5.91 -16.86
CA LEU A 497 -20.72 -6.59 -16.62
C LEU A 497 -21.24 -7.28 -17.88
N GLY A 498 -21.99 -8.36 -17.70
CA GLY A 498 -22.64 -9.07 -18.80
C GLY A 498 -23.74 -8.25 -19.47
N ASP A 499 -24.02 -8.59 -20.72
CA ASP A 499 -25.10 -7.99 -21.47
C ASP A 499 -26.48 -8.36 -20.93
N THR A 500 -27.43 -7.50 -21.22
CA THR A 500 -28.87 -7.68 -20.94
C THR A 500 -29.68 -7.55 -22.23
N GLY A 501 -30.93 -7.93 -22.15
CA GLY A 501 -31.81 -7.85 -23.29
C GLY A 501 -32.98 -8.83 -23.20
N PHE A 502 -33.39 -9.42 -24.34
CA PHE A 502 -34.48 -10.36 -24.38
C PHE A 502 -34.19 -11.60 -25.20
N ILE A 503 -34.67 -12.73 -24.74
CA ILE A 503 -34.79 -13.97 -25.51
C ILE A 503 -36.26 -14.17 -25.83
N VAL A 504 -36.63 -14.10 -27.11
CA VAL A 504 -38.00 -14.13 -27.59
C VAL A 504 -38.27 -15.45 -28.31
N GLY A 505 -39.03 -16.31 -27.66
CA GLY A 505 -39.48 -17.60 -28.21
C GLY A 505 -40.87 -17.51 -28.85
N PRO A 506 -41.35 -18.62 -29.46
CA PRO A 506 -42.62 -18.65 -30.15
C PRO A 506 -43.81 -18.45 -29.23
N MET A 507 -43.70 -18.79 -27.96
CA MET A 507 -44.79 -18.78 -26.99
C MET A 507 -44.53 -17.88 -25.75
N GLY A 508 -43.35 -17.22 -25.67
CA GLY A 508 -43.00 -16.40 -24.52
C GLY A 508 -41.73 -15.58 -24.70
N LYS A 509 -41.44 -14.78 -23.68
CA LYS A 509 -40.32 -13.85 -23.67
C LYS A 509 -39.60 -13.88 -22.33
N VAL A 510 -38.27 -13.97 -22.38
CA VAL A 510 -37.38 -13.89 -21.19
C VAL A 510 -36.70 -12.55 -21.21
N GLU A 511 -36.76 -11.79 -20.11
CA GLU A 511 -35.90 -10.64 -19.88
C GLU A 511 -34.58 -11.11 -19.27
N VAL A 512 -33.47 -10.91 -19.98
CA VAL A 512 -32.12 -11.25 -19.52
C VAL A 512 -31.57 -10.11 -18.69
N HIS A 513 -31.27 -10.39 -17.41
CA HIS A 513 -30.75 -9.42 -16.44
C HIS A 513 -29.23 -9.43 -16.40
N ASN A 514 -28.58 -10.59 -16.70
CA ASN A 514 -27.13 -10.72 -16.77
C ASN A 514 -26.74 -11.93 -17.64
N THR A 515 -25.57 -11.88 -18.21
CA THR A 515 -24.95 -12.97 -18.98
C THR A 515 -23.62 -13.33 -18.34
N LYS A 516 -23.40 -14.60 -18.02
CA LYS A 516 -22.20 -15.09 -17.36
C LYS A 516 -21.59 -16.27 -18.12
N ARG A 517 -20.34 -16.64 -17.75
CA ARG A 517 -19.59 -17.76 -18.32
C ARG A 517 -19.23 -18.76 -17.23
N LEU A 518 -19.42 -20.02 -17.50
CA LEU A 518 -18.95 -21.11 -16.66
C LEU A 518 -17.43 -21.32 -16.84
N PRO A 519 -16.75 -21.98 -15.89
CA PRO A 519 -15.30 -22.21 -15.99
C PRO A 519 -14.84 -22.95 -17.25
N GLU A 520 -15.68 -23.84 -17.80
CA GLU A 520 -15.47 -24.58 -19.03
C GLU A 520 -15.72 -23.77 -20.31
N GLY A 521 -16.15 -22.52 -20.21
CA GLY A 521 -16.31 -21.60 -21.32
C GLY A 521 -17.76 -21.35 -21.77
N THR A 522 -18.73 -22.15 -21.33
CA THR A 522 -20.13 -22.05 -21.71
C THR A 522 -20.77 -20.75 -21.20
N VAL A 523 -21.42 -20.01 -22.13
CA VAL A 523 -22.18 -18.80 -21.80
C VAL A 523 -23.61 -19.16 -21.41
N TYR A 524 -24.08 -18.54 -20.32
CA TYR A 524 -25.47 -18.70 -19.86
C TYR A 524 -26.10 -17.35 -19.50
N HIS A 525 -27.41 -17.28 -19.71
CA HIS A 525 -28.22 -16.07 -19.53
C HIS A 525 -29.09 -16.22 -18.28
N ILE A 526 -29.04 -15.24 -17.38
CA ILE A 526 -29.85 -15.18 -16.17
C ILE A 526 -31.01 -14.22 -16.45
N GLY A 527 -32.24 -14.68 -16.32
CA GLY A 527 -33.39 -13.83 -16.62
C GLY A 527 -34.67 -14.31 -16.00
N THR A 528 -35.74 -13.55 -16.25
CA THR A 528 -37.11 -13.86 -15.83
C THR A 528 -38.02 -14.02 -17.04
N VAL A 529 -38.87 -15.03 -17.05
CA VAL A 529 -39.91 -15.12 -18.05
C VAL A 529 -40.93 -14.02 -17.77
N VAL A 530 -41.05 -13.05 -18.65
CA VAL A 530 -41.92 -11.86 -18.49
C VAL A 530 -43.23 -11.97 -19.28
N GLU A 531 -43.34 -12.98 -20.18
CA GLU A 531 -44.53 -13.22 -20.96
C GLU A 531 -44.55 -14.69 -21.40
N GLY A 532 -45.68 -15.39 -21.20
CA GLY A 532 -45.95 -16.72 -21.72
C GLY A 532 -45.08 -17.82 -21.19
N SER A 533 -44.45 -18.61 -22.08
CA SER A 533 -43.57 -19.71 -21.71
C SER A 533 -42.43 -19.92 -22.73
N ILE A 534 -41.35 -20.50 -22.28
CA ILE A 534 -40.19 -20.89 -23.10
C ILE A 534 -39.82 -22.35 -22.83
N SER A 535 -39.45 -23.10 -23.84
CA SER A 535 -39.17 -24.52 -23.74
C SER A 535 -37.79 -24.85 -24.35
N GLU A 536 -37.16 -25.94 -23.87
CA GLU A 536 -36.01 -26.50 -24.53
C GLU A 536 -36.35 -26.91 -25.93
N GLY A 537 -35.47 -26.61 -26.89
CA GLY A 537 -35.67 -26.83 -28.31
C GLY A 537 -36.38 -25.70 -29.06
N ASP A 538 -36.90 -24.67 -28.38
CA ASP A 538 -37.51 -23.52 -29.03
C ASP A 538 -36.46 -22.77 -29.88
N ASP A 539 -36.87 -22.39 -31.08
CA ASP A 539 -36.14 -21.38 -31.87
C ASP A 539 -36.49 -19.99 -31.35
N VAL A 540 -35.48 -19.24 -30.99
CA VAL A 540 -35.60 -17.94 -30.29
C VAL A 540 -34.91 -16.83 -31.06
N ALA A 541 -35.49 -15.65 -31.03
CA ALA A 541 -34.81 -14.42 -31.39
C ALA A 541 -34.06 -13.85 -30.17
N LEU A 542 -32.86 -13.32 -30.41
CA LEU A 542 -31.98 -12.79 -29.40
C LEU A 542 -31.83 -11.28 -29.57
N GLU A 543 -32.35 -10.51 -28.63
CA GLU A 543 -32.41 -9.05 -28.67
C GLU A 543 -31.53 -8.45 -27.56
N VAL A 544 -30.28 -8.11 -27.90
CA VAL A 544 -29.37 -7.46 -26.95
C VAL A 544 -29.77 -5.99 -26.74
N ASP A 545 -29.69 -5.48 -25.51
CA ASP A 545 -29.78 -4.05 -25.25
C ASP A 545 -28.54 -3.34 -25.82
N THR A 546 -28.66 -2.92 -27.07
CA THR A 546 -27.55 -2.27 -27.81
C THR A 546 -27.18 -0.90 -27.20
N ASN A 547 -28.11 -0.19 -26.54
CA ASN A 547 -27.81 1.08 -25.91
C ASN A 547 -26.95 0.88 -24.67
N ARG A 548 -27.27 -0.12 -23.86
CA ARG A 548 -26.50 -0.51 -22.67
C ARG A 548 -25.12 -1.03 -23.05
N ARG A 549 -25.04 -1.91 -24.07
CA ARG A 549 -23.76 -2.40 -24.60
C ARG A 549 -22.89 -1.24 -25.14
N ALA A 550 -23.46 -0.31 -25.89
CA ALA A 550 -22.73 0.85 -26.37
C ALA A 550 -22.22 1.75 -25.23
N ALA A 551 -22.97 1.88 -24.12
CA ALA A 551 -22.52 2.61 -22.94
C ALA A 551 -21.34 1.88 -22.26
N MET A 552 -21.41 0.56 -22.10
CA MET A 552 -20.30 -0.25 -21.59
C MET A 552 -19.07 -0.19 -22.49
N ALA A 553 -19.24 -0.28 -23.80
CA ALA A 553 -18.13 -0.18 -24.78
C ALA A 553 -17.39 1.18 -24.67
N ARG A 554 -18.12 2.27 -24.44
CA ARG A 554 -17.53 3.59 -24.17
C ARG A 554 -16.69 3.59 -22.91
N ASN A 555 -17.27 3.11 -21.80
CA ASN A 555 -16.60 3.06 -20.50
C ASN A 555 -15.40 2.09 -20.56
N HIS A 556 -15.51 0.96 -21.25
CA HIS A 556 -14.42 0.00 -21.36
C HIS A 556 -13.23 0.57 -22.16
N THR A 557 -13.50 1.17 -23.31
CA THR A 557 -12.45 1.81 -24.10
C THR A 557 -11.81 2.98 -23.34
N ALA A 558 -12.63 3.77 -22.63
CA ALA A 558 -12.13 4.84 -21.77
C ALA A 558 -11.25 4.31 -20.62
N THR A 559 -11.49 3.09 -20.11
CA THR A 559 -10.63 2.45 -19.11
C THR A 559 -9.22 2.20 -19.67
N HIS A 560 -9.11 1.73 -20.93
CA HIS A 560 -7.80 1.56 -21.60
C HIS A 560 -7.09 2.91 -21.79
N LEU A 561 -7.81 3.93 -22.21
CA LEU A 561 -7.24 5.27 -22.35
C LEU A 561 -6.79 5.82 -20.97
N LEU A 562 -7.60 5.64 -19.93
CA LEU A 562 -7.26 6.02 -18.56
C LEU A 562 -6.01 5.32 -18.07
N HIS A 563 -5.89 4.00 -18.28
CA HIS A 563 -4.71 3.24 -17.87
C HIS A 563 -3.44 3.75 -18.54
N ALA A 564 -3.48 3.99 -19.84
CA ALA A 564 -2.35 4.55 -20.59
C ALA A 564 -2.02 5.99 -20.14
N ALA A 565 -3.02 6.84 -19.87
CA ALA A 565 -2.82 8.20 -19.37
C ALA A 565 -2.21 8.20 -17.96
N LEU A 566 -2.69 7.33 -17.06
CA LEU A 566 -2.11 7.14 -15.73
C LEU A 566 -0.62 6.76 -15.80
N LYS A 567 -0.25 5.82 -16.68
CA LYS A 567 1.17 5.46 -16.89
C LYS A 567 1.98 6.64 -17.39
N LYS A 568 1.47 7.41 -18.33
CA LYS A 568 2.17 8.57 -18.88
C LYS A 568 2.41 9.68 -17.85
N VAL A 569 1.45 9.93 -16.96
CA VAL A 569 1.53 11.01 -15.96
C VAL A 569 2.23 10.54 -14.69
N LEU A 570 1.87 9.37 -14.16
CA LEU A 570 2.36 8.89 -12.87
C LEU A 570 3.60 8.00 -12.99
N GLY A 571 3.80 7.35 -14.14
CA GLY A 571 4.94 6.48 -14.44
C GLY A 571 4.57 5.01 -14.68
N GLU A 572 5.55 4.27 -15.22
CA GLU A 572 5.39 2.86 -15.67
C GLU A 572 5.04 1.86 -14.57
N HIS A 573 5.16 2.23 -13.29
CA HIS A 573 4.77 1.39 -12.14
C HIS A 573 3.26 1.25 -11.98
N VAL A 574 2.47 2.05 -12.69
CA VAL A 574 1.01 1.96 -12.66
C VAL A 574 0.57 0.70 -13.37
N ASN A 575 0.01 -0.24 -12.60
CA ASN A 575 -0.57 -1.48 -13.11
C ASN A 575 -1.99 -1.63 -12.58
N GLN A 576 -2.84 -2.29 -13.37
CA GLN A 576 -4.20 -2.59 -12.93
C GLN A 576 -4.18 -3.56 -11.73
N ALA A 577 -4.87 -3.16 -10.66
CA ALA A 577 -5.15 -3.99 -9.49
C ALA A 577 -6.60 -4.51 -9.49
N GLY A 578 -7.50 -3.81 -10.19
CA GLY A 578 -8.89 -4.19 -10.38
C GLY A 578 -9.59 -3.28 -11.39
N SER A 579 -10.69 -3.73 -11.95
CA SER A 579 -11.52 -2.95 -12.87
C SER A 579 -13.00 -3.31 -12.71
N LEU A 580 -13.86 -2.33 -12.92
CA LEU A 580 -15.29 -2.52 -13.06
C LEU A 580 -15.82 -1.59 -14.15
N VAL A 581 -16.46 -2.16 -15.15
CA VAL A 581 -17.07 -1.43 -16.27
C VAL A 581 -18.57 -1.68 -16.25
N THR A 582 -19.32 -0.61 -16.02
CA THR A 582 -20.80 -0.59 -16.02
C THR A 582 -21.33 0.32 -17.15
N PRO A 583 -22.61 0.32 -17.46
CA PRO A 583 -23.17 1.29 -18.40
C PRO A 583 -23.05 2.74 -17.92
N ASP A 584 -23.07 2.96 -16.61
CA ASP A 584 -23.18 4.29 -16.00
C ASP A 584 -21.82 4.90 -15.68
N TYR A 585 -20.83 4.08 -15.28
CA TYR A 585 -19.49 4.53 -14.87
C TYR A 585 -18.46 3.42 -15.07
N LEU A 586 -17.21 3.81 -15.06
CA LEU A 586 -16.05 2.90 -14.93
C LEU A 586 -15.35 3.12 -13.60
N ARG A 587 -14.75 2.06 -13.08
CA ARG A 587 -13.89 2.08 -11.89
C ARG A 587 -12.59 1.37 -12.21
N PHE A 588 -11.49 2.03 -11.91
CA PHE A 588 -10.15 1.49 -12.15
C PHE A 588 -9.31 1.55 -10.88
N ASP A 589 -8.90 0.39 -10.40
CA ASP A 589 -8.03 0.24 -9.24
C ASP A 589 -6.60 -0.01 -9.77
N PHE A 590 -5.64 0.76 -9.30
CA PHE A 590 -4.28 0.73 -9.83
C PHE A 590 -3.23 0.88 -8.73
N THR A 591 -2.02 0.37 -9.02
CA THR A 591 -0.89 0.47 -8.10
C THR A 591 -0.30 1.88 -8.14
N HIS A 592 -0.35 2.59 -7.01
CA HIS A 592 0.33 3.85 -6.82
C HIS A 592 0.51 4.15 -5.32
N PHE A 593 1.65 4.75 -4.96
CA PHE A 593 2.13 4.88 -3.59
C PHE A 593 1.67 6.14 -2.86
N SER A 594 1.14 7.16 -3.59
CA SER A 594 0.68 8.44 -3.03
C SER A 594 -0.73 8.81 -3.52
N PRO A 595 -1.45 9.73 -2.86
CA PRO A 595 -2.62 10.38 -3.46
C PRO A 595 -2.23 11.06 -4.78
N VAL A 596 -3.10 10.95 -5.78
CA VAL A 596 -2.92 11.66 -7.05
C VAL A 596 -3.30 13.12 -6.83
N THR A 597 -2.43 14.03 -7.22
CA THR A 597 -2.68 15.47 -7.05
C THR A 597 -3.75 15.97 -8.03
N GLN A 598 -4.37 17.10 -7.72
CA GLN A 598 -5.38 17.67 -8.62
C GLN A 598 -4.80 18.01 -9.99
N GLU A 599 -3.57 18.52 -10.04
CA GLU A 599 -2.85 18.81 -11.27
C GLU A 599 -2.60 17.56 -12.11
N GLU A 600 -2.26 16.43 -11.48
CA GLU A 600 -2.08 15.15 -12.16
C GLU A 600 -3.44 14.62 -12.67
N LEU A 601 -4.51 14.73 -11.86
CA LEU A 601 -5.86 14.34 -12.28
C LEU A 601 -6.33 15.16 -13.48
N ASP A 602 -6.11 16.46 -13.47
CA ASP A 602 -6.46 17.35 -14.58
C ASP A 602 -5.67 17.01 -15.86
N GLN A 603 -4.39 16.65 -15.73
CA GLN A 603 -3.57 16.18 -16.85
C GLN A 603 -4.05 14.83 -17.40
N ILE A 604 -4.41 13.87 -16.54
CA ILE A 604 -4.94 12.57 -16.92
C ILE A 604 -6.25 12.75 -17.69
N GLU A 605 -7.18 13.53 -17.15
CA GLU A 605 -8.48 13.81 -17.78
C GLU A 605 -8.29 14.49 -19.14
N ALA A 606 -7.39 15.47 -19.21
CA ALA A 606 -7.07 16.15 -20.46
C ALA A 606 -6.51 15.20 -21.51
N LEU A 607 -5.52 14.35 -21.16
CA LEU A 607 -4.92 13.37 -22.06
C LEU A 607 -5.95 12.39 -22.63
N VAL A 608 -6.86 11.87 -21.77
CA VAL A 608 -7.91 10.96 -22.24
C VAL A 608 -8.85 11.66 -23.21
N ASN A 609 -9.27 12.89 -22.90
CA ASN A 609 -10.15 13.66 -23.79
C ASN A 609 -9.45 14.08 -25.10
N GLU A 610 -8.14 14.35 -25.09
CA GLU A 610 -7.36 14.59 -26.31
C GLU A 610 -7.36 13.35 -27.23
N GLU A 611 -7.19 12.13 -26.66
CA GLU A 611 -7.27 10.91 -27.47
C GLU A 611 -8.67 10.63 -28.01
N ILE A 612 -9.72 10.99 -27.26
CA ILE A 612 -11.10 10.95 -27.76
C ILE A 612 -11.28 11.89 -28.96
N LEU A 613 -10.76 13.11 -28.86
CA LEU A 613 -10.87 14.14 -29.91
C LEU A 613 -10.07 13.83 -31.18
N LYS A 614 -9.03 12.99 -31.09
CA LYS A 614 -8.29 12.50 -32.27
C LYS A 614 -9.13 11.61 -33.17
N ALA A 615 -10.23 11.07 -32.69
CA ALA A 615 -11.12 10.20 -33.44
C ALA A 615 -10.38 9.00 -34.09
N THR A 616 -9.53 8.34 -33.31
CA THR A 616 -8.70 7.24 -33.77
C THR A 616 -9.52 5.96 -33.88
N ASP A 617 -9.42 5.24 -34.99
CA ASP A 617 -10.02 3.93 -35.16
C ASP A 617 -9.24 2.89 -34.33
N LEU A 618 -9.96 2.05 -33.61
CA LEU A 618 -9.35 0.97 -32.83
C LEU A 618 -8.97 -0.19 -33.77
N ALA A 619 -7.77 -0.74 -33.56
CA ALA A 619 -7.35 -2.00 -34.19
C ALA A 619 -7.60 -3.16 -33.23
N ILE A 620 -8.52 -4.04 -33.59
CA ILE A 620 -8.86 -5.22 -32.80
C ILE A 620 -8.51 -6.44 -33.65
N ALA A 621 -7.63 -7.30 -33.12
CA ALA A 621 -7.18 -8.51 -33.85
C ALA A 621 -6.86 -9.65 -32.87
N GLU A 622 -7.05 -10.88 -33.35
CA GLU A 622 -6.53 -12.07 -32.69
C GLU A 622 -5.14 -12.39 -33.22
N MET A 623 -4.22 -12.73 -32.31
CA MET A 623 -2.85 -13.08 -32.65
C MET A 623 -2.24 -14.00 -31.59
N SER A 624 -1.06 -14.56 -31.87
CA SER A 624 -0.34 -15.35 -30.88
C SER A 624 0.13 -14.46 -29.70
N MET A 625 0.32 -15.08 -28.53
CA MET A 625 0.84 -14.38 -27.34
C MET A 625 2.20 -13.72 -27.62
N ASP A 626 3.05 -14.37 -28.42
CA ASP A 626 4.39 -13.84 -28.75
C ASP A 626 4.30 -12.60 -29.65
N GLU A 627 3.41 -12.61 -30.65
CA GLU A 627 3.15 -11.41 -31.46
C GLU A 627 2.56 -10.27 -30.66
N ALA A 628 1.66 -10.56 -29.72
CA ALA A 628 1.09 -9.56 -28.82
C ALA A 628 2.16 -8.91 -27.91
N LYS A 629 3.06 -9.73 -27.34
CA LYS A 629 4.20 -9.24 -26.57
C LYS A 629 5.17 -8.41 -27.41
N ALA A 630 5.45 -8.84 -28.64
CA ALA A 630 6.30 -8.09 -29.57
C ALA A 630 5.72 -6.71 -29.93
N LYS A 631 4.38 -6.56 -29.92
CA LYS A 631 3.68 -5.28 -30.07
C LYS A 631 3.67 -4.43 -28.78
N GLY A 632 4.18 -4.95 -27.67
CA GLY A 632 4.14 -4.29 -26.38
C GLY A 632 2.78 -4.36 -25.68
N ALA A 633 1.96 -5.36 -26.00
CA ALA A 633 0.67 -5.55 -25.35
C ALA A 633 0.82 -5.85 -23.85
N MET A 634 0.07 -5.14 -23.04
CA MET A 634 0.04 -5.35 -21.58
C MET A 634 -0.79 -6.60 -21.25
N ALA A 635 -0.13 -7.60 -20.63
CA ALA A 635 -0.76 -8.82 -20.14
C ALA A 635 -1.05 -8.66 -18.64
N LEU A 636 -2.30 -8.39 -18.27
CA LEU A 636 -2.67 -7.99 -16.89
C LEU A 636 -2.92 -9.18 -15.94
N PHE A 637 -3.16 -10.39 -16.46
CA PHE A 637 -3.64 -11.54 -15.66
C PHE A 637 -2.71 -12.77 -15.68
N GLY A 638 -1.44 -12.63 -16.10
CA GLY A 638 -0.44 -13.70 -16.02
C GLY A 638 -0.83 -14.97 -16.82
N ASP A 639 -0.75 -16.13 -16.16
CA ASP A 639 -0.91 -17.47 -16.78
C ASP A 639 -2.33 -17.85 -17.25
N LYS A 640 -3.29 -16.92 -17.27
CA LYS A 640 -4.69 -17.19 -17.63
C LYS A 640 -5.01 -17.05 -19.12
N TYR A 641 -4.03 -16.70 -19.93
CA TYR A 641 -4.23 -16.51 -21.36
C TYR A 641 -3.90 -17.77 -22.16
N GLY A 642 -4.69 -18.05 -23.21
CA GLY A 642 -4.40 -19.13 -24.17
C GLY A 642 -3.29 -18.75 -25.15
N ASP A 643 -2.98 -19.67 -26.08
CA ASP A 643 -1.97 -19.46 -27.11
C ASP A 643 -2.37 -18.37 -28.13
N VAL A 644 -3.67 -18.14 -28.31
CA VAL A 644 -4.24 -17.08 -29.13
C VAL A 644 -4.96 -16.08 -28.21
N VAL A 645 -4.64 -14.80 -28.40
CA VAL A 645 -5.16 -13.71 -27.58
C VAL A 645 -5.76 -12.60 -28.43
N ARG A 646 -6.83 -11.97 -27.94
CA ARG A 646 -7.44 -10.80 -28.56
C ARG A 646 -6.75 -9.53 -28.06
N VAL A 647 -6.17 -8.80 -28.98
CA VAL A 647 -5.47 -7.52 -28.75
C VAL A 647 -6.37 -6.37 -29.17
N VAL A 648 -6.55 -5.40 -28.27
CA VAL A 648 -7.22 -4.14 -28.52
C VAL A 648 -6.17 -3.03 -28.49
N GLU A 649 -6.00 -2.37 -29.63
CA GLU A 649 -5.01 -1.33 -29.82
C GLU A 649 -5.70 0.00 -30.15
N VAL A 650 -5.37 1.05 -29.40
CA VAL A 650 -5.55 2.44 -29.80
C VAL A 650 -4.20 2.92 -30.33
N PRO A 651 -4.02 2.99 -31.68
CA PRO A 651 -2.72 3.22 -32.29
C PRO A 651 -1.95 4.41 -31.70
N GLY A 652 -0.72 4.14 -31.24
CA GLY A 652 0.16 5.15 -30.64
C GLY A 652 -0.18 5.55 -29.21
N PHE A 653 -1.20 4.94 -28.58
CA PHE A 653 -1.60 5.31 -27.23
C PHE A 653 -1.72 4.15 -26.24
N SER A 654 -2.46 3.08 -26.58
CA SER A 654 -2.67 1.91 -25.69
C SER A 654 -2.69 0.62 -26.51
N VAL A 655 -2.10 -0.46 -25.97
CA VAL A 655 -2.16 -1.83 -26.54
C VAL A 655 -2.40 -2.80 -25.38
N GLU A 656 -3.55 -3.46 -25.34
CA GLU A 656 -3.92 -4.32 -24.20
C GLU A 656 -4.55 -5.65 -24.68
N LEU A 657 -4.34 -6.72 -23.91
CA LEU A 657 -5.04 -7.98 -24.05
C LEU A 657 -6.43 -7.86 -23.45
N CYS A 658 -7.47 -7.85 -24.28
CA CYS A 658 -8.83 -7.63 -23.79
C CYS A 658 -9.89 -8.34 -24.64
N GLY A 659 -10.78 -9.10 -23.94
CA GLY A 659 -11.94 -9.77 -24.55
C GLY A 659 -13.23 -8.95 -24.55
N GLY A 660 -13.26 -7.78 -23.92
CA GLY A 660 -14.48 -7.01 -23.71
C GLY A 660 -15.00 -6.25 -24.95
N SER A 661 -16.13 -5.57 -24.76
CA SER A 661 -16.77 -4.75 -25.80
C SER A 661 -16.09 -3.39 -25.89
N HIS A 662 -15.76 -2.96 -27.11
CA HIS A 662 -15.10 -1.68 -27.38
C HIS A 662 -15.82 -0.88 -28.46
N VAL A 663 -15.59 0.45 -28.44
CA VAL A 663 -16.04 1.30 -29.55
C VAL A 663 -15.14 1.09 -30.78
N GLY A 664 -15.68 1.28 -31.97
CA GLY A 664 -14.87 1.20 -33.20
C GLY A 664 -13.94 2.40 -33.39
N ASN A 665 -14.30 3.55 -32.82
CA ASN A 665 -13.51 4.78 -32.92
C ASN A 665 -13.59 5.55 -31.59
N THR A 666 -12.50 6.15 -31.16
CA THR A 666 -12.43 6.87 -29.86
C THR A 666 -13.43 8.01 -29.74
N ALA A 667 -13.82 8.65 -30.83
CA ALA A 667 -14.84 9.70 -30.84
C ALA A 667 -16.20 9.25 -30.30
N PHE A 668 -16.54 7.96 -30.40
CA PHE A 668 -17.81 7.43 -29.87
C PHE A 668 -17.87 7.42 -28.34
N ILE A 669 -16.74 7.58 -27.64
CA ILE A 669 -16.71 7.82 -26.18
C ILE A 669 -17.36 9.17 -25.86
N SER A 670 -17.25 10.15 -26.74
CA SER A 670 -17.82 11.49 -26.68
C SER A 670 -17.11 12.42 -25.66
N SER A 671 -17.15 12.09 -24.39
CA SER A 671 -16.53 12.87 -23.31
C SER A 671 -16.17 11.94 -22.17
N PHE A 672 -15.06 12.22 -21.49
CA PHE A 672 -14.58 11.52 -20.31
C PHE A 672 -14.46 12.51 -19.15
N ARG A 673 -14.90 12.10 -17.97
CA ARG A 673 -14.80 12.93 -16.77
C ARG A 673 -14.47 12.05 -15.56
N LEU A 674 -13.46 12.45 -14.80
CA LEU A 674 -13.14 11.88 -13.49
C LEU A 674 -14.19 12.31 -12.46
N THR A 675 -14.64 11.38 -11.62
CA THR A 675 -15.63 11.66 -10.56
C THR A 675 -15.04 11.53 -9.17
N SER A 676 -14.12 10.60 -8.96
CA SER A 676 -13.47 10.41 -7.66
C SER A 676 -12.08 9.80 -7.79
N GLU A 677 -11.21 10.08 -6.81
CA GLU A 677 -9.94 9.42 -6.59
C GLU A 677 -9.77 9.15 -5.11
N ALA A 678 -9.43 7.91 -4.71
CA ALA A 678 -9.25 7.51 -3.31
C ALA A 678 -8.29 6.34 -3.13
N GLY A 679 -7.68 6.23 -1.94
CA GLY A 679 -6.94 5.03 -1.53
C GLY A 679 -7.89 3.94 -1.06
N ILE A 680 -7.72 2.72 -1.55
CA ILE A 680 -8.54 1.56 -1.15
C ILE A 680 -7.72 0.49 -0.41
N GLY A 681 -6.41 0.64 -0.41
CA GLY A 681 -5.48 -0.26 0.24
C GLY A 681 -4.08 0.33 0.22
N SER A 682 -3.14 -0.36 0.85
CA SER A 682 -1.76 0.08 0.82
C SER A 682 -1.17 -0.08 -0.57
N GLY A 683 -0.75 1.04 -1.17
CA GLY A 683 -0.19 1.06 -2.52
C GLY A 683 -1.21 0.86 -3.64
N VAL A 684 -2.53 0.91 -3.35
CA VAL A 684 -3.59 0.80 -4.35
C VAL A 684 -4.51 2.02 -4.27
N ARG A 685 -4.70 2.64 -5.43
CA ARG A 685 -5.60 3.79 -5.61
C ARG A 685 -6.77 3.39 -6.50
N ARG A 686 -7.89 4.04 -6.32
CA ARG A 686 -9.10 3.86 -7.10
C ARG A 686 -9.48 5.17 -7.78
N ILE A 687 -9.76 5.10 -9.07
CA ILE A 687 -10.37 6.17 -9.83
C ILE A 687 -11.72 5.71 -10.34
N GLU A 688 -12.72 6.58 -10.26
CA GLU A 688 -13.99 6.42 -10.93
C GLU A 688 -14.17 7.51 -11.97
N ALA A 689 -14.77 7.16 -13.09
CA ALA A 689 -15.01 8.08 -14.19
C ALA A 689 -16.29 7.73 -14.95
N ILE A 690 -16.82 8.70 -15.67
CA ILE A 690 -18.01 8.60 -16.50
C ILE A 690 -17.73 9.06 -17.92
N THR A 691 -18.49 8.50 -18.88
CA THR A 691 -18.35 8.84 -20.31
C THR A 691 -19.69 9.18 -20.95
N GLY A 692 -19.64 9.66 -22.19
CA GLY A 692 -20.79 9.83 -23.05
C GLY A 692 -21.93 10.63 -22.40
N ARG A 693 -23.11 10.03 -22.38
CA ARG A 693 -24.31 10.66 -21.85
C ARG A 693 -24.17 11.06 -20.37
N ALA A 694 -23.61 10.18 -19.53
CA ALA A 694 -23.44 10.46 -18.11
C ALA A 694 -22.53 11.69 -17.87
N ALA A 695 -21.43 11.82 -18.62
CA ALA A 695 -20.54 12.99 -18.53
C ALA A 695 -21.24 14.28 -18.98
N LEU A 696 -22.03 14.23 -20.05
CA LEU A 696 -22.81 15.37 -20.52
C LEU A 696 -23.90 15.80 -19.53
N ASP A 697 -24.61 14.82 -18.93
CA ASP A 697 -25.63 15.10 -17.93
C ASP A 697 -25.02 15.67 -16.64
N ALA A 698 -23.85 15.21 -16.21
CA ALA A 698 -23.09 15.80 -15.11
C ALA A 698 -22.69 17.25 -15.40
N ALA A 699 -22.13 17.54 -16.57
CA ALA A 699 -21.80 18.91 -16.98
C ALA A 699 -23.04 19.83 -17.01
N LYS A 700 -24.18 19.29 -17.48
CA LYS A 700 -25.45 20.00 -17.44
C LYS A 700 -25.92 20.27 -16.00
N HIS A 701 -25.78 19.31 -15.11
CA HIS A 701 -26.11 19.45 -13.69
C HIS A 701 -25.28 20.55 -13.03
N ASP A 702 -23.98 20.59 -13.27
CA ASP A 702 -23.07 21.61 -12.74
C ASP A 702 -23.48 23.00 -13.22
N ARG A 703 -23.73 23.13 -14.53
CA ARG A 703 -24.21 24.39 -15.12
C ARG A 703 -25.49 24.87 -14.47
N LEU A 704 -26.49 23.99 -14.32
CA LEU A 704 -27.76 24.34 -13.68
C LEU A 704 -27.61 24.67 -12.19
N THR A 705 -26.67 24.05 -11.51
CA THR A 705 -26.33 24.36 -10.11
C THR A 705 -25.70 25.74 -9.99
N ILE A 706 -24.76 26.09 -10.87
CA ILE A 706 -24.16 27.42 -10.92
C ILE A 706 -25.22 28.49 -11.27
N GLU A 707 -26.14 28.21 -12.21
CA GLU A 707 -27.22 29.11 -12.57
C GLU A 707 -28.19 29.36 -11.38
N ARG A 708 -28.51 28.33 -10.59
CA ARG A 708 -29.32 28.47 -9.36
C ARG A 708 -28.61 29.33 -8.32
N MET A 709 -27.30 29.04 -8.06
CA MET A 709 -26.49 29.85 -7.15
C MET A 709 -26.41 31.31 -7.60
N ALA A 710 -26.27 31.55 -8.91
CA ALA A 710 -26.29 32.88 -9.47
C ALA A 710 -27.62 33.61 -9.19
N GLY A 711 -28.74 32.91 -9.33
CA GLY A 711 -30.06 33.42 -9.00
C GLY A 711 -30.21 33.81 -7.53
N GLU A 712 -29.78 32.95 -6.61
CA GLU A 712 -29.82 33.21 -5.16
C GLU A 712 -28.92 34.39 -4.78
N LEU A 713 -27.72 34.47 -5.34
CA LEU A 713 -26.73 35.53 -5.12
C LEU A 713 -27.07 36.83 -5.91
N LYS A 714 -28.11 36.81 -6.73
CA LYS A 714 -28.56 37.94 -7.60
C LYS A 714 -27.42 38.45 -8.49
N THR A 715 -26.70 37.52 -9.13
CA THR A 715 -25.57 37.78 -10.02
C THR A 715 -25.63 36.95 -11.29
N LYS A 716 -24.65 36.99 -12.16
CA LYS A 716 -24.51 36.16 -13.36
C LYS A 716 -23.60 34.97 -13.05
N ALA A 717 -23.81 33.84 -13.73
CA ALA A 717 -23.02 32.62 -13.54
C ALA A 717 -21.48 32.82 -13.50
N PRO A 718 -20.84 33.60 -14.38
CA PRO A 718 -19.40 33.85 -14.31
C PRO A 718 -18.93 34.67 -13.11
N GLN A 719 -19.84 35.30 -12.37
CA GLN A 719 -19.55 36.19 -11.24
C GLN A 719 -19.97 35.58 -9.89
N VAL A 720 -20.39 34.30 -9.88
CA VAL A 720 -20.88 33.62 -8.67
C VAL A 720 -19.81 33.56 -7.59
N GLU A 721 -18.58 33.21 -7.94
CA GLU A 721 -17.46 33.11 -7.02
C GLU A 721 -17.14 34.47 -6.37
N GLU A 722 -17.00 35.50 -7.18
CA GLU A 722 -16.74 36.85 -6.70
C GLU A 722 -17.84 37.36 -5.77
N ARG A 723 -19.13 37.14 -6.15
CA ARG A 723 -20.26 37.56 -5.34
C ARG A 723 -20.37 36.75 -4.04
N LEU A 724 -20.04 35.44 -4.06
CA LEU A 724 -19.97 34.61 -2.85
C LEU A 724 -18.93 35.15 -1.86
N HIS A 725 -17.73 35.48 -2.36
CA HIS A 725 -16.67 36.10 -1.53
C HIS A 725 -17.12 37.42 -0.93
N GLN A 726 -17.84 38.28 -1.70
CA GLN A 726 -18.40 39.54 -1.19
C GLN A 726 -19.42 39.29 -0.09
N VAL A 727 -20.36 38.37 -0.28
CA VAL A 727 -21.40 38.04 0.73
C VAL A 727 -20.77 37.48 2.02
N LEU A 728 -19.76 36.64 1.92
CA LEU A 728 -19.03 36.13 3.05
C LEU A 728 -18.26 37.22 3.81
N ALA A 729 -17.68 38.16 3.09
CA ALA A 729 -17.01 39.33 3.68
C ALA A 729 -18.03 40.26 4.37
N GLU A 730 -19.15 40.59 3.73
CA GLU A 730 -20.26 41.38 4.27
C GLU A 730 -20.84 40.74 5.55
N ALA A 731 -21.04 39.41 5.53
CA ALA A 731 -21.54 38.66 6.69
C ALA A 731 -20.57 38.72 7.88
N LYS A 732 -19.26 38.61 7.61
CA LYS A 732 -18.22 38.72 8.65
C LYS A 732 -18.13 40.10 9.25
N GLU A 733 -18.26 41.15 8.43
CA GLU A 733 -18.26 42.53 8.87
C GLU A 733 -19.49 42.84 9.71
N THR A 734 -20.70 42.43 9.24
CA THR A 734 -21.97 42.58 9.98
C THR A 734 -21.93 41.85 11.32
N ALA A 735 -21.33 40.65 11.38
CA ALA A 735 -21.19 39.92 12.63
C ALA A 735 -20.29 40.69 13.64
N LYS A 736 -19.21 41.29 13.14
CA LYS A 736 -18.30 42.12 13.94
C LYS A 736 -18.96 43.41 14.42
N GLU A 737 -19.72 44.10 13.55
CA GLU A 737 -20.50 45.30 13.94
C GLU A 737 -21.58 44.95 15.00
N LEU A 738 -22.26 43.83 14.83
CA LEU A 738 -23.25 43.34 15.77
C LEU A 738 -22.63 43.08 17.16
N GLU A 739 -21.43 42.48 17.19
CA GLU A 739 -20.69 42.27 18.44
C GLU A 739 -20.26 43.58 19.09
N GLN A 740 -19.79 44.53 18.27
CA GLN A 740 -19.42 45.87 18.76
C GLN A 740 -20.65 46.60 19.32
N ILE A 741 -21.79 46.62 18.62
CA ILE A 741 -23.02 47.24 19.06
C ILE A 741 -23.50 46.58 20.37
N ARG A 742 -23.42 45.27 20.49
CA ARG A 742 -23.74 44.54 21.72
C ARG A 742 -22.86 45.00 22.90
N LYS A 743 -21.55 45.15 22.67
CA LYS A 743 -20.63 45.65 23.69
C LYS A 743 -20.95 47.11 24.11
N GLU A 744 -21.31 47.96 23.15
CA GLU A 744 -21.70 49.35 23.43
C GLU A 744 -23.02 49.44 24.23
N VAL A 745 -24.00 48.62 23.84
CA VAL A 745 -25.27 48.56 24.57
C VAL A 745 -25.07 48.04 26.00
N SER A 746 -24.27 47.01 26.19
CA SER A 746 -23.91 46.50 27.51
C SER A 746 -23.16 47.55 28.35
N ALA A 747 -22.22 48.29 27.72
CA ALA A 747 -21.49 49.36 28.38
C ALA A 747 -22.41 50.54 28.82
N ALA A 748 -23.38 50.94 28.01
CA ALA A 748 -24.38 51.93 28.33
C ALA A 748 -25.27 51.45 29.48
N GLY A 749 -25.75 50.17 29.42
CA GLY A 749 -26.54 49.55 30.51
C GLY A 749 -25.79 49.55 31.86
N ALA A 750 -24.48 49.29 31.85
CA ALA A 750 -23.66 49.37 33.09
C ALA A 750 -23.52 50.78 33.66
N ALA A 751 -23.61 51.81 32.84
CA ALA A 751 -23.59 53.19 33.32
C ALA A 751 -24.90 53.54 34.09
N ASP A 752 -26.05 53.07 33.56
CA ASP A 752 -27.36 53.30 34.22
C ASP A 752 -27.48 52.49 35.52
N ILE A 753 -26.84 51.32 35.58
CA ILE A 753 -26.84 50.47 36.80
C ILE A 753 -26.22 51.22 37.98
N ILE A 754 -25.14 51.96 37.77
CA ILE A 754 -24.42 52.64 38.84
C ILE A 754 -25.15 53.90 39.33
N ALA A 755 -26.00 54.47 38.54
CA ALA A 755 -26.84 55.60 38.99
C ALA A 755 -27.68 55.27 40.25
N GLY A 756 -27.98 54.01 40.53
CA GLY A 756 -28.63 53.47 41.70
C GLY A 756 -27.73 53.11 42.88
N LYS A 757 -26.50 53.57 42.92
CA LYS A 757 -25.51 53.29 44.00
C LYS A 757 -26.02 53.73 45.33
N VAL A 758 -26.03 52.84 46.35
CA VAL A 758 -26.32 53.07 47.73
C VAL A 758 -25.12 52.68 48.60
N MET A 759 -24.88 53.42 49.68
CA MET A 759 -23.86 53.05 50.69
C MET A 759 -24.48 52.26 51.83
N ILE A 760 -23.92 51.07 52.08
CA ILE A 760 -24.28 50.22 53.23
C ILE A 760 -23.04 50.18 54.13
N GLY A 761 -23.04 50.97 55.20
CA GLY A 761 -21.84 51.26 55.94
C GLY A 761 -20.79 51.97 55.04
N ASP A 762 -19.60 51.40 54.95
CA ASP A 762 -18.51 51.86 54.04
C ASP A 762 -18.43 51.15 52.72
N VAL A 763 -19.42 50.28 52.43
CA VAL A 763 -19.47 49.43 51.18
C VAL A 763 -20.45 50.00 50.14
N ALA A 764 -20.01 50.23 48.95
CA ALA A 764 -20.89 50.61 47.86
C ALA A 764 -21.70 49.37 47.33
N PHE A 765 -23.02 49.54 47.35
CA PHE A 765 -23.93 48.53 46.84
C PHE A 765 -24.76 49.06 45.68
N VAL A 766 -24.90 48.25 44.66
CA VAL A 766 -25.79 48.50 43.49
C VAL A 766 -26.69 47.30 43.30
N ALA A 767 -28.01 47.53 43.28
CA ALA A 767 -29.00 46.54 42.88
C ALA A 767 -29.80 47.11 41.69
N ALA A 768 -29.79 46.42 40.57
CA ALA A 768 -30.44 46.90 39.35
C ALA A 768 -31.20 45.79 38.61
N ALA A 769 -32.42 46.13 38.18
CA ALA A 769 -33.13 45.34 37.17
C ALA A 769 -32.65 45.77 35.78
N VAL A 770 -32.15 44.85 35.05
CA VAL A 770 -31.56 45.09 33.70
C VAL A 770 -32.27 44.28 32.63
N LYS A 771 -32.14 44.70 31.39
CA LYS A 771 -32.55 43.89 30.23
C LYS A 771 -31.33 43.07 29.81
N ALA A 772 -31.44 41.77 29.89
CA ALA A 772 -30.42 40.86 29.43
C ALA A 772 -31.08 39.63 28.74
N SER A 773 -30.47 39.14 27.70
CA SER A 773 -30.98 37.99 26.91
C SER A 773 -30.36 36.67 27.37
N SER A 774 -29.24 36.71 28.08
CA SER A 774 -28.54 35.54 28.60
C SER A 774 -27.93 35.79 29.97
N ILE A 775 -27.57 34.71 30.66
CA ILE A 775 -26.91 34.78 31.98
C ILE A 775 -25.48 35.31 31.83
N ASP A 776 -24.86 35.11 30.69
CA ASP A 776 -23.51 35.60 30.40
C ASP A 776 -23.53 37.13 30.21
N GLU A 777 -24.53 37.67 29.57
CA GLU A 777 -24.75 39.10 29.47
C GLU A 777 -25.00 39.75 30.86
N LEU A 778 -25.70 39.05 31.77
CA LEU A 778 -25.83 39.51 33.16
C LEU A 778 -24.50 39.49 33.94
N ARG A 779 -23.62 38.50 33.65
CA ARG A 779 -22.30 38.45 34.24
C ARG A 779 -21.45 39.62 33.79
N ASP A 780 -21.44 39.89 32.49
CA ASP A 780 -20.70 41.02 31.88
C ASP A 780 -21.16 42.35 32.47
N LEU A 781 -22.47 42.54 32.62
CA LEU A 781 -23.05 43.74 33.28
C LEU A 781 -22.65 43.87 34.75
N ALA A 782 -22.60 42.77 35.50
CA ALA A 782 -22.15 42.77 36.89
C ALA A 782 -20.65 43.08 37.01
N ASP A 783 -19.85 42.57 36.09
CA ASP A 783 -18.40 42.80 36.00
C ASP A 783 -18.12 44.27 35.68
N MET A 784 -18.73 44.78 34.62
CA MET A 784 -18.62 46.20 34.24
C MET A 784 -19.17 47.13 35.32
N GLY A 785 -20.22 46.73 36.02
CA GLY A 785 -20.76 47.48 37.15
C GLY A 785 -19.74 47.59 38.30
N LEU A 786 -19.09 46.47 38.65
CA LEU A 786 -18.09 46.45 39.73
C LEU A 786 -16.83 47.26 39.34
N ASP A 787 -16.39 47.17 38.11
CA ASP A 787 -15.23 47.96 37.59
C ASP A 787 -15.53 49.46 37.70
N LYS A 788 -16.70 49.93 37.35
CA LYS A 788 -17.12 51.31 37.46
C LYS A 788 -17.29 51.79 38.94
N LEU A 789 -17.42 50.88 39.87
CA LEU A 789 -17.34 51.16 41.34
C LEU A 789 -15.88 51.27 41.81
N ALA A 790 -14.93 51.50 40.93
CA ALA A 790 -13.49 51.49 41.18
C ALA A 790 -12.98 50.17 41.80
N GLY A 791 -13.67 49.07 41.48
CA GLY A 791 -13.31 47.74 41.91
C GLY A 791 -13.61 47.41 43.40
N SER A 792 -14.32 48.29 44.12
CA SER A 792 -14.69 48.07 45.56
C SER A 792 -16.21 48.22 45.72
N GLY A 793 -16.88 47.14 46.13
CA GLY A 793 -18.33 47.11 46.36
C GLY A 793 -18.99 45.82 46.00
N VAL A 794 -20.31 45.87 45.93
CA VAL A 794 -21.19 44.76 45.58
C VAL A 794 -22.16 45.19 44.48
N VAL A 795 -22.23 44.40 43.41
CA VAL A 795 -23.19 44.60 42.31
C VAL A 795 -24.10 43.38 42.23
N LEU A 796 -25.42 43.60 42.36
CA LEU A 796 -26.45 42.59 42.17
C LEU A 796 -27.33 43.01 41.00
N VAL A 797 -27.29 42.31 39.92
CA VAL A 797 -28.14 42.52 38.74
C VAL A 797 -29.12 41.39 38.58
N GLY A 798 -30.32 41.71 38.10
CA GLY A 798 -31.34 40.72 37.79
C GLY A 798 -32.10 41.08 36.54
N ALA A 799 -32.44 40.05 35.74
CA ALA A 799 -33.25 40.20 34.52
C ALA A 799 -34.32 39.14 34.44
N ALA A 800 -35.51 39.54 33.95
CA ALA A 800 -36.51 38.60 33.51
C ALA A 800 -36.12 37.99 32.17
N MET A 801 -36.10 36.66 32.08
CA MET A 801 -35.76 35.87 30.89
C MET A 801 -36.98 35.14 30.39
N GLY A 802 -37.92 35.87 29.79
CA GLY A 802 -39.27 35.39 29.45
C GLY A 802 -40.28 35.57 30.55
N ASP A 803 -41.47 34.97 30.39
CA ASP A 803 -42.63 35.17 31.27
C ASP A 803 -42.53 34.37 32.60
N ASP A 804 -41.70 33.37 32.67
CA ASP A 804 -41.63 32.39 33.78
C ASP A 804 -40.23 32.23 34.42
N LYS A 805 -39.26 33.06 34.04
CA LYS A 805 -37.88 32.94 34.51
C LYS A 805 -37.27 34.30 34.85
N VAL A 806 -36.53 34.37 35.95
CA VAL A 806 -35.71 35.50 36.34
C VAL A 806 -34.33 34.97 36.77
N ASN A 807 -33.29 35.63 36.30
CA ASN A 807 -31.93 35.29 36.68
C ASN A 807 -31.28 36.47 37.40
N PHE A 808 -30.40 36.12 38.37
CA PHE A 808 -29.64 37.05 39.16
C PHE A 808 -28.16 36.72 39.07
N VAL A 809 -27.33 37.74 39.01
CA VAL A 809 -25.87 37.63 39.17
C VAL A 809 -25.46 38.64 40.22
N CYS A 810 -24.66 38.17 41.18
CA CYS A 810 -24.04 39.01 42.20
C CYS A 810 -22.53 38.94 42.10
N LYS A 811 -21.87 40.09 42.11
CA LYS A 811 -20.42 40.20 42.16
C LYS A 811 -20.02 41.04 43.40
N VAL A 812 -19.00 40.55 44.12
CA VAL A 812 -18.47 41.14 45.35
C VAL A 812 -16.97 41.32 45.21
N SER A 813 -16.49 42.51 45.46
CA SER A 813 -15.05 42.80 45.45
C SER A 813 -14.30 42.07 46.57
N LYS A 814 -13.01 41.82 46.38
CA LYS A 814 -12.17 41.01 47.31
C LYS A 814 -12.09 41.63 48.71
N ASP A 815 -12.00 42.94 48.80
CA ASP A 815 -11.96 43.69 50.07
C ASP A 815 -13.31 43.55 50.81
N VAL A 816 -14.43 43.51 50.10
CA VAL A 816 -15.77 43.34 50.71
C VAL A 816 -16.01 41.87 51.07
N VAL A 817 -15.47 40.93 50.34
CA VAL A 817 -15.46 39.50 50.72
C VAL A 817 -14.69 39.33 52.06
N ALA A 818 -13.58 40.03 52.23
CA ALA A 818 -12.79 40.00 53.49
C ALA A 818 -13.57 40.56 54.69
N LYS A 819 -14.60 41.40 54.44
CA LYS A 819 -15.51 41.91 55.47
C LYS A 819 -16.67 40.94 55.79
N GLY A 820 -16.68 39.72 55.15
CA GLY A 820 -17.68 38.70 55.43
C GLY A 820 -18.80 38.58 54.39
N ALA A 821 -18.94 39.53 53.49
CA ALA A 821 -19.97 39.47 52.42
C ALA A 821 -19.62 38.43 51.36
N LYS A 822 -20.53 37.50 51.06
CA LYS A 822 -20.38 36.44 50.06
C LYS A 822 -21.46 36.57 49.00
N ALA A 823 -21.08 36.66 47.75
CA ALA A 823 -22.02 36.76 46.60
C ALA A 823 -23.06 35.64 46.61
N GLY A 824 -22.69 34.43 47.05
CA GLY A 824 -23.61 33.30 47.16
C GLY A 824 -24.78 33.52 48.14
N ASN A 825 -24.55 34.19 49.26
CA ASN A 825 -25.62 34.48 50.24
C ASN A 825 -26.56 35.55 49.71
N ILE A 826 -26.00 36.61 49.14
CA ILE A 826 -26.78 37.74 48.58
C ILE A 826 -27.67 37.28 47.43
N VAL A 827 -27.12 36.51 46.47
CA VAL A 827 -27.89 36.04 45.34
C VAL A 827 -28.92 34.99 45.74
N LYS A 828 -28.67 34.19 46.78
CA LYS A 828 -29.60 33.20 47.32
C LYS A 828 -30.80 33.89 48.02
N ALA A 829 -30.55 34.94 48.81
CA ALA A 829 -31.63 35.73 49.41
C ALA A 829 -32.52 36.36 48.33
N ALA A 830 -31.94 36.91 47.29
CA ALA A 830 -32.69 37.43 46.15
C ALA A 830 -33.51 36.33 45.45
N ALA A 831 -32.88 35.20 45.14
CA ALA A 831 -33.55 34.12 44.42
C ALA A 831 -34.70 33.47 45.21
N GLN A 832 -34.60 33.37 46.53
CA GLN A 832 -35.67 32.83 47.40
C GLN A 832 -36.94 33.63 47.30
N VAL A 833 -36.90 34.96 47.21
CA VAL A 833 -38.01 35.82 47.01
C VAL A 833 -38.70 35.61 45.66
N ALA A 834 -37.91 35.27 44.65
CA ALA A 834 -38.39 34.98 43.30
C ALA A 834 -38.74 33.48 43.07
N GLY A 835 -38.92 32.70 44.14
CA GLY A 835 -39.28 31.29 44.04
C GLY A 835 -38.16 30.39 43.45
N GLY A 836 -36.92 30.72 43.74
CA GLY A 836 -35.74 30.01 43.20
C GLY A 836 -34.66 29.75 44.25
N ASN A 837 -33.53 29.35 43.76
CA ASN A 837 -32.33 29.10 44.56
C ASN A 837 -31.05 29.36 43.71
N GLY A 838 -29.92 29.50 44.39
CA GLY A 838 -28.67 29.71 43.71
C GLY A 838 -27.48 29.68 44.64
N GLY A 839 -26.33 29.92 44.14
CA GLY A 839 -25.07 29.94 44.87
C GLY A 839 -23.88 30.16 43.94
N GLY A 840 -22.68 30.11 44.50
CA GLY A 840 -21.44 30.31 43.76
C GLY A 840 -20.29 30.60 44.67
N ARG A 841 -19.24 31.14 44.11
CA ARG A 841 -18.03 31.53 44.82
C ARG A 841 -18.28 32.79 45.66
N PRO A 842 -17.47 33.07 46.69
CA PRO A 842 -17.61 34.26 47.52
C PRO A 842 -17.57 35.58 46.73
N ASP A 843 -16.83 35.62 45.66
CA ASP A 843 -16.62 36.79 44.80
C ASP A 843 -17.63 36.92 43.67
N MET A 844 -18.25 35.83 43.24
CA MET A 844 -19.24 35.80 42.16
C MET A 844 -20.22 34.64 42.33
N ALA A 845 -21.49 34.91 42.25
CA ALA A 845 -22.55 33.87 42.29
C ALA A 845 -23.72 34.24 41.40
N GLN A 846 -24.47 33.19 41.01
CA GLN A 846 -25.68 33.32 40.17
C GLN A 846 -26.84 32.50 40.74
N ALA A 847 -28.03 32.93 40.44
CA ALA A 847 -29.26 32.24 40.83
C ALA A 847 -30.38 32.44 39.81
N GLY A 848 -31.31 31.52 39.82
CA GLY A 848 -32.52 31.62 39.02
C GLY A 848 -33.78 31.55 39.90
N GLY A 849 -34.86 32.18 39.44
CA GLY A 849 -36.19 32.14 40.06
C GLY A 849 -37.28 31.93 39.00
N LYS A 850 -38.49 31.62 39.48
CA LYS A 850 -39.67 31.33 38.64
C LYS A 850 -40.70 32.46 38.62
N GLU A 851 -40.47 33.52 39.36
CA GLU A 851 -41.45 34.64 39.55
C GLU A 851 -40.81 35.99 39.11
N PRO A 852 -40.77 36.28 37.76
CA PRO A 852 -40.19 37.53 37.27
C PRO A 852 -40.82 38.80 37.79
N ALA A 853 -42.14 38.75 38.14
CA ALA A 853 -42.86 39.86 38.71
C ALA A 853 -42.32 40.33 40.10
N LYS A 854 -41.57 39.46 40.78
CA LYS A 854 -40.96 39.77 42.09
C LYS A 854 -39.45 40.25 41.93
N LEU A 855 -38.99 40.52 40.72
CA LEU A 855 -37.59 40.92 40.44
C LEU A 855 -37.14 42.09 41.34
N MET A 856 -37.93 43.16 41.47
CA MET A 856 -37.58 44.31 42.31
C MET A 856 -37.54 43.98 43.82
N GLN A 857 -38.43 43.09 44.27
CA GLN A 857 -38.48 42.64 45.67
C GLN A 857 -37.31 41.73 45.96
N ALA A 858 -36.88 40.90 45.01
CA ALA A 858 -35.74 40.04 45.10
C ALA A 858 -34.43 40.84 45.21
N LEU A 859 -34.26 41.85 44.37
CA LEU A 859 -33.11 42.74 44.40
C LEU A 859 -32.98 43.48 45.74
N LYS A 860 -34.11 43.90 46.30
CA LYS A 860 -34.17 44.52 47.64
C LYS A 860 -33.75 43.53 48.73
N ALA A 861 -34.28 42.32 48.70
CA ALA A 861 -33.89 41.27 49.66
C ALA A 861 -32.39 40.96 49.64
N GLY A 862 -31.72 40.98 48.44
CA GLY A 862 -30.28 40.87 48.33
C GLY A 862 -29.53 42.03 49.04
N GLY A 863 -30.07 43.25 48.99
CA GLY A 863 -29.55 44.41 49.70
C GLY A 863 -29.74 44.31 51.25
N ASP A 864 -30.91 43.83 51.66
CA ASP A 864 -31.21 43.57 53.07
C ASP A 864 -30.27 42.51 53.68
N GLU A 865 -30.01 41.45 52.94
CA GLU A 865 -29.01 40.45 53.37
C GLU A 865 -27.61 41.00 53.47
N LEU A 866 -27.15 41.82 52.53
CA LEU A 866 -25.87 42.49 52.64
C LEU A 866 -25.81 43.43 53.85
N THR A 867 -26.89 44.15 54.14
CA THR A 867 -27.00 45.01 55.31
C THR A 867 -26.88 44.22 56.63
N SER A 868 -27.51 43.05 56.69
CA SER A 868 -27.42 42.15 57.86
C SER A 868 -26.04 41.55 58.06
N ILE A 869 -25.24 41.44 57.04
CA ILE A 869 -23.89 40.89 57.07
C ILE A 869 -22.87 41.99 57.53
N LEU A 870 -23.13 43.27 57.23
CA LEU A 870 -22.20 44.38 57.46
C LEU A 870 -22.49 45.17 58.76
N GLN A 871 -23.67 44.95 59.33
CA GLN A 871 -24.03 45.44 60.71
C GLN A 871 -23.56 44.44 61.78
#